data_82cfc9791becfd297b2ac01c88532e0b
#
_entry.id   82cfc9791becfd297b2ac01c88532e0b
#
_cell.length_a   1.000
_cell.length_b   1.000
_cell.length_c   1.000
_cell.angle_alpha   90.00
_cell.angle_beta   90.00
_cell.angle_gamma   90.00
#
_symmetry.space_group_name_H-M   'P 1'
#
loop_
_entity.id
_entity.type
_entity.pdbx_description
1 polymer ?
#
loop_
_entity_poly.entity_id
_entity_poly.type
_entity_poly.pdbx_seq_one_letter_code
_entity_poly.pdbx_strand_id
1 'polypeptide(L)'
;MTSTALGATLTALPATAQQTAPADAAAAFSLPAQPLRSALDAFSRQTGWQIGYPGTLTDGRTSRPVSGAMPPAKALETLLAGTGVTYRLTGPATATLAPAPVASSGDTMALGPVSVSAAAPVPGGPAQIVIGKEELDRKNPSDIRDVFAGEPGIRVGSSVPMSQKVYVNGVEETNLSVSIDGSRQNNKVFHHNGTTLIDPVFLKTARVDAGVAPADAGPGALAGSIAYETKDARDFLSGDGIGAFVKSSFGTNGSVFTNSAAGYGRHKGLEGLGYFTYGKGARFESGDGRKVEGTKTDLRSGLGKVAYETDAGHRFQVSYERVYDDAPRPFRANVGSISGRPAWEPRVRDYTLDRQNLVFTYTDSLPTDLWNPKLVVAYGRTDVETPIYTRPVGSSTVPGSYPGQGATSSLNGKLENVFNVGMGTITAGSDFYVDRAHYEDRTMTALEKARNVGVYGQARLSPVERVRLSFGMRADRQWFEGTTGQDWTNSGVSHNVSGEVDILPEYLTAKAGWSRSWGGVQLAENFVMNPAWRYGAGPQPVTARNLTAGLVGRYQGFTAEGRVFRTDLDDVRAPRFAAGSGTLVRDVRSKGYELGVGYAWDTGFVRAKYADIDVTIDGLPADSDTGTYIATPMGRVYTLGGAHTIPKWELTFGADVEIVLDYNKVQAGQRPLKGYETVNLFVEHKIPQYSNLTLRADVRNLFDETYADRATYGQEFGTVTPLYQPGRTFLLTASATF
;
A
#
# COMPACT_ATOMS: atom_id res chain seq x y z
N MET A 1 -22.13 -3.28 42.39
CA MET A 1 -21.36 -2.13 42.91
C MET A 1 -21.42 -1.06 41.84
N THR A 2 -21.90 0.07 42.21
CA THR A 2 -22.46 1.19 41.47
C THR A 2 -21.53 1.82 40.45
N SER A 3 -21.98 1.87 39.19
CA SER A 3 -21.36 2.63 38.08
C SER A 3 -21.90 4.04 38.11
N THR A 4 -21.04 5.03 38.29
CA THR A 4 -21.35 6.44 38.21
C THR A 4 -21.07 6.91 36.77
N ALA A 5 -22.15 7.28 36.05
CA ALA A 5 -22.05 7.92 34.71
C ALA A 5 -21.78 9.41 34.91
N LEU A 6 -20.70 9.93 34.34
CA LEU A 6 -20.42 11.35 34.24
C LEU A 6 -21.00 11.87 32.91
N GLY A 7 -22.12 12.56 32.99
CA GLY A 7 -22.72 13.29 31.87
C GLY A 7 -22.05 14.67 31.72
N ALA A 8 -21.35 14.90 30.62
CA ALA A 8 -20.87 16.21 30.24
C ALA A 8 -21.91 16.90 29.31
N THR A 9 -22.58 17.91 29.84
CA THR A 9 -23.43 18.82 29.06
C THR A 9 -22.57 19.84 28.34
N LEU A 10 -22.48 19.74 27.01
CA LEU A 10 -21.91 20.79 26.14
C LEU A 10 -22.98 21.86 25.88
N THR A 11 -22.79 23.05 26.43
CA THR A 11 -23.56 24.24 26.08
C THR A 11 -23.00 24.82 24.77
N ALA A 12 -23.82 24.83 23.74
CA ALA A 12 -23.51 25.46 22.46
C ALA A 12 -23.55 26.99 22.59
N LEU A 13 -22.45 27.67 22.25
CA LEU A 13 -22.42 29.13 22.02
C LEU A 13 -22.92 29.41 20.59
N PRO A 14 -23.72 30.47 20.37
CA PRO A 14 -24.20 30.81 19.01
C PRO A 14 -23.05 31.36 18.17
N ALA A 15 -22.74 30.71 17.06
CA ALA A 15 -21.88 31.21 16.02
C ALA A 15 -22.61 32.33 15.25
N THR A 16 -22.07 33.57 15.28
CA THR A 16 -22.51 34.62 14.39
C THR A 16 -22.16 34.27 12.96
N ALA A 17 -23.14 33.98 12.16
CA ALA A 17 -23.00 33.73 10.74
C ALA A 17 -22.56 35.01 10.04
N GLN A 18 -21.32 35.05 9.57
CA GLN A 18 -20.85 36.03 8.60
C GLN A 18 -21.52 35.65 7.25
N GLN A 19 -22.43 36.48 6.76
CA GLN A 19 -23.06 36.33 5.45
C GLN A 19 -22.00 36.38 4.36
N THR A 20 -21.60 35.22 3.84
CA THR A 20 -20.89 35.08 2.57
C THR A 20 -21.88 35.35 1.45
N ALA A 21 -21.60 36.32 0.60
CA ALA A 21 -22.35 36.54 -0.64
C ALA A 21 -22.30 35.27 -1.49
N PRO A 22 -23.40 34.93 -2.26
CA PRO A 22 -23.40 33.76 -3.10
C PRO A 22 -22.21 33.77 -4.08
N ALA A 23 -21.55 32.65 -4.27
CA ALA A 23 -20.34 32.51 -5.11
C ALA A 23 -20.55 32.92 -6.59
N ASP A 24 -21.79 33.07 -7.04
CA ASP A 24 -22.20 33.47 -8.39
C ASP A 24 -22.63 34.94 -8.52
N ALA A 25 -22.56 35.74 -7.47
CA ALA A 25 -22.92 37.16 -7.57
C ALA A 25 -21.92 37.91 -8.47
N ALA A 26 -22.41 38.57 -9.52
CA ALA A 26 -21.58 39.34 -10.43
C ALA A 26 -20.86 40.48 -9.68
N ALA A 27 -19.53 40.56 -9.79
CA ALA A 27 -18.68 41.62 -9.28
C ALA A 27 -18.17 42.51 -10.44
N ALA A 28 -18.00 43.81 -10.19
CA ALA A 28 -17.47 44.70 -11.21
C ALA A 28 -15.93 44.68 -11.19
N PHE A 29 -15.32 44.20 -12.26
CA PHE A 29 -13.86 44.07 -12.40
C PHE A 29 -13.26 45.25 -13.19
N SER A 30 -12.05 45.68 -12.81
CA SER A 30 -11.21 46.62 -13.55
C SER A 30 -9.73 46.21 -13.33
N LEU A 31 -9.33 45.10 -13.86
CA LEU A 31 -7.98 44.53 -13.73
C LEU A 31 -7.24 44.70 -15.08
N PRO A 32 -6.20 45.55 -15.18
CA PRO A 32 -5.40 45.67 -16.41
C PRO A 32 -4.53 44.43 -16.61
N ALA A 33 -4.00 44.27 -17.83
CA ALA A 33 -2.97 43.28 -18.09
C ALA A 33 -1.72 43.62 -17.24
N GLN A 34 -1.25 42.65 -16.49
CA GLN A 34 -0.14 42.77 -15.54
C GLN A 34 0.52 41.40 -15.24
N PRO A 35 1.65 41.34 -14.55
CA PRO A 35 2.25 40.06 -14.16
C PRO A 35 1.20 39.19 -13.49
N LEU A 36 1.12 37.91 -13.92
CA LEU A 36 0.03 36.98 -13.55
C LEU A 36 -0.16 36.90 -12.02
N ARG A 37 0.93 36.83 -11.28
CA ARG A 37 0.90 36.81 -9.81
C ARG A 37 0.18 38.07 -9.24
N SER A 38 0.54 39.24 -9.71
CA SER A 38 -0.09 40.50 -9.26
C SER A 38 -1.58 40.57 -9.61
N ALA A 39 -1.95 40.03 -10.79
CA ALA A 39 -3.34 39.94 -11.24
C ALA A 39 -4.17 39.01 -10.36
N LEU A 40 -3.63 37.85 -9.98
CA LEU A 40 -4.27 36.91 -9.08
C LEU A 40 -4.43 37.47 -7.67
N ASP A 41 -3.43 38.19 -7.15
CA ASP A 41 -3.52 38.86 -5.86
C ASP A 41 -4.59 39.97 -5.87
N ALA A 42 -4.67 40.73 -6.96
CA ALA A 42 -5.70 41.77 -7.13
C ALA A 42 -7.11 41.14 -7.25
N PHE A 43 -7.25 40.05 -8.00
CA PHE A 43 -8.49 39.31 -8.11
C PHE A 43 -8.93 38.75 -6.73
N SER A 44 -8.01 38.12 -5.99
CA SER A 44 -8.29 37.58 -4.66
C SER A 44 -8.74 38.66 -3.67
N ARG A 45 -8.08 39.82 -3.66
CA ARG A 45 -8.48 40.96 -2.82
C ARG A 45 -9.87 41.48 -3.17
N GLN A 46 -10.22 41.50 -4.46
CA GLN A 46 -11.48 42.06 -4.94
C GLN A 46 -12.67 41.11 -4.72
N THR A 47 -12.44 39.79 -4.84
CA THR A 47 -13.51 38.78 -4.80
C THR A 47 -13.59 38.03 -3.49
N GLY A 48 -12.55 38.08 -2.65
CA GLY A 48 -12.39 37.24 -1.47
C GLY A 48 -12.03 35.76 -1.80
N TRP A 49 -11.82 35.44 -3.11
CA TRP A 49 -11.43 34.07 -3.50
C TRP A 49 -10.00 33.76 -3.09
N GLN A 50 -9.79 32.54 -2.67
CA GLN A 50 -8.46 31.99 -2.38
C GLN A 50 -7.96 31.20 -3.60
N ILE A 51 -6.83 31.62 -4.16
CA ILE A 51 -6.22 30.98 -5.33
C ILE A 51 -4.92 30.29 -4.89
N GLY A 52 -4.90 28.97 -4.89
CA GLY A 52 -3.71 28.16 -4.60
C GLY A 52 -2.91 27.89 -5.88
N TYR A 53 -1.59 28.18 -5.88
CA TYR A 53 -0.70 27.85 -7.01
C TYR A 53 0.77 27.77 -6.58
N PRO A 54 1.59 26.90 -7.21
CA PRO A 54 3.04 26.97 -7.08
C PRO A 54 3.58 28.24 -7.72
N GLY A 55 4.51 28.97 -7.06
CA GLY A 55 5.06 30.23 -7.55
C GLY A 55 5.59 30.18 -8.98
N THR A 56 6.22 29.08 -9.36
CA THR A 56 6.73 28.81 -10.72
C THR A 56 5.66 28.83 -11.82
N LEU A 57 4.39 28.66 -11.48
CA LEU A 57 3.29 28.64 -12.44
C LEU A 57 2.94 30.06 -12.96
N THR A 58 3.32 31.10 -12.24
CA THR A 58 3.02 32.51 -12.56
C THR A 58 4.22 33.28 -13.10
N ASP A 59 5.43 32.72 -13.00
CA ASP A 59 6.67 33.37 -13.38
C ASP A 59 6.74 33.64 -14.90
N GLY A 60 7.10 34.87 -15.28
CA GLY A 60 7.23 35.32 -16.65
C GLY A 60 5.92 35.41 -17.45
N ARG A 61 4.75 35.23 -16.79
CA ARG A 61 3.43 35.23 -17.45
C ARG A 61 2.70 36.53 -17.18
N THR A 62 1.96 36.99 -18.18
CA THR A 62 1.14 38.22 -18.10
C THR A 62 -0.33 37.85 -18.25
N SER A 63 -1.19 38.34 -17.36
CA SER A 63 -2.63 38.16 -17.40
C SER A 63 -3.29 38.89 -18.55
N ARG A 64 -4.48 38.43 -18.98
CA ARG A 64 -5.36 39.29 -19.80
C ARG A 64 -6.09 40.31 -18.94
N PRO A 65 -6.45 41.48 -19.50
CA PRO A 65 -7.26 42.46 -18.80
C PRO A 65 -8.68 41.91 -18.57
N VAL A 66 -9.26 42.22 -17.42
CA VAL A 66 -10.64 41.85 -17.08
C VAL A 66 -11.39 43.14 -16.70
N SER A 67 -12.48 43.49 -17.41
CA SER A 67 -13.29 44.65 -17.13
C SER A 67 -14.78 44.35 -17.28
N GLY A 68 -15.61 44.98 -16.45
CA GLY A 68 -17.07 44.82 -16.48
C GLY A 68 -17.62 43.97 -15.33
N ALA A 69 -18.93 43.90 -15.23
CA ALA A 69 -19.63 43.08 -14.23
C ALA A 69 -19.77 41.63 -14.72
N MET A 70 -19.21 40.67 -13.96
CA MET A 70 -19.29 39.25 -14.27
C MET A 70 -19.10 38.40 -13.04
N PRO A 71 -19.52 37.11 -13.06
CA PRO A 71 -19.21 36.17 -11.99
C PRO A 71 -17.71 35.99 -11.78
N PRO A 72 -17.21 35.83 -10.53
CA PRO A 72 -15.77 35.64 -10.25
C PRO A 72 -15.11 34.50 -11.02
N ALA A 73 -15.79 33.38 -11.20
CA ALA A 73 -15.28 32.27 -11.98
C ALA A 73 -14.99 32.67 -13.45
N LYS A 74 -15.89 33.43 -14.08
CA LYS A 74 -15.72 33.94 -15.44
C LYS A 74 -14.61 34.99 -15.54
N ALA A 75 -14.46 35.83 -14.52
CA ALA A 75 -13.36 36.79 -14.46
C ALA A 75 -12.00 36.09 -14.33
N LEU A 76 -11.90 35.03 -13.52
CA LEU A 76 -10.68 34.23 -13.39
C LEU A 76 -10.33 33.52 -14.69
N GLU A 77 -11.32 32.91 -15.37
CA GLU A 77 -11.14 32.31 -16.68
C GLU A 77 -10.58 33.30 -17.72
N THR A 78 -11.15 34.51 -17.76
CA THR A 78 -10.69 35.56 -18.67
C THR A 78 -9.27 36.03 -18.33
N LEU A 79 -8.94 36.16 -17.05
CA LEU A 79 -7.64 36.56 -16.55
C LEU A 79 -6.54 35.55 -16.93
N LEU A 80 -6.85 34.26 -16.91
CA LEU A 80 -5.93 33.17 -17.20
C LEU A 80 -5.84 32.84 -18.72
N ALA A 81 -6.76 33.35 -19.54
CA ALA A 81 -6.81 33.03 -20.96
C ALA A 81 -5.52 33.39 -21.68
N GLY A 82 -4.90 32.42 -22.38
CA GLY A 82 -3.64 32.58 -23.11
C GLY A 82 -2.38 32.61 -22.27
N THR A 83 -2.47 32.43 -20.95
CA THR A 83 -1.31 32.34 -20.06
C THR A 83 -0.69 30.94 -19.98
N GLY A 84 -1.32 29.93 -20.58
CA GLY A 84 -0.92 28.52 -20.42
C GLY A 84 -1.20 28.00 -19.00
N VAL A 85 -2.10 28.66 -18.24
CA VAL A 85 -2.54 28.26 -16.91
C VAL A 85 -4.05 28.11 -16.93
N THR A 86 -4.55 27.05 -16.34
CA THR A 86 -5.97 26.81 -16.08
C THR A 86 -6.24 26.78 -14.58
N TYR A 87 -7.52 26.74 -14.19
CA TYR A 87 -7.90 26.62 -12.80
C TYR A 87 -8.92 25.50 -12.60
N ARG A 88 -8.94 24.96 -11.39
CA ARG A 88 -9.96 24.04 -10.90
C ARG A 88 -10.58 24.61 -9.65
N LEU A 89 -11.91 24.66 -9.57
CA LEU A 89 -12.63 25.02 -8.35
C LEU A 89 -12.44 23.91 -7.32
N THR A 90 -12.00 24.30 -6.13
CA THR A 90 -11.80 23.39 -4.99
C THR A 90 -12.77 23.68 -3.85
N GLY A 91 -13.64 24.69 -4.04
CA GLY A 91 -14.72 25.08 -3.13
C GLY A 91 -15.49 26.28 -3.68
N PRO A 92 -16.54 26.76 -2.98
CA PRO A 92 -17.43 27.84 -3.46
C PRO A 92 -16.71 29.16 -3.78
N ALA A 93 -15.57 29.44 -3.15
CA ALA A 93 -14.75 30.64 -3.37
C ALA A 93 -13.25 30.31 -3.35
N THR A 94 -12.87 29.08 -3.75
CA THR A 94 -11.49 28.62 -3.79
C THR A 94 -11.17 27.95 -5.12
N ALA A 95 -10.00 28.25 -5.69
CA ALA A 95 -9.53 27.66 -6.93
C ALA A 95 -8.04 27.31 -6.83
N THR A 96 -7.63 26.24 -7.48
CA THR A 96 -6.22 25.87 -7.63
C THR A 96 -5.83 25.98 -9.09
N LEU A 97 -4.68 26.61 -9.36
CA LEU A 97 -4.15 26.74 -10.70
C LEU A 97 -3.30 25.52 -11.08
N ALA A 98 -3.36 25.14 -12.35
CA ALA A 98 -2.54 24.11 -12.95
C ALA A 98 -2.07 24.55 -14.35
N PRO A 99 -0.99 23.96 -14.91
CA PRO A 99 -0.65 24.17 -16.32
C PRO A 99 -1.86 23.83 -17.21
N ALA A 100 -2.17 24.70 -18.18
CA ALA A 100 -3.19 24.38 -19.16
C ALA A 100 -2.71 23.20 -20.00
N PRO A 101 -3.54 22.20 -20.30
CA PRO A 101 -3.21 21.17 -21.27
C PRO A 101 -2.94 21.84 -22.61
N VAL A 102 -1.89 21.40 -23.30
CA VAL A 102 -1.57 21.91 -24.65
C VAL A 102 -2.73 21.46 -25.55
N ALA A 103 -3.52 22.39 -26.00
CA ALA A 103 -4.69 22.12 -26.84
C ALA A 103 -4.23 21.54 -28.18
N SER A 104 -4.44 20.24 -28.39
CA SER A 104 -4.65 19.70 -29.72
C SER A 104 -6.12 19.99 -30.10
N SER A 105 -6.34 20.66 -31.22
CA SER A 105 -7.63 21.05 -31.76
C SER A 105 -8.56 19.84 -31.93
N GLY A 106 -9.58 19.73 -31.07
CA GLY A 106 -10.62 18.70 -31.14
C GLY A 106 -11.36 18.59 -29.83
N ASP A 107 -12.55 19.20 -29.78
CA ASP A 107 -13.48 19.12 -28.65
C ASP A 107 -13.78 17.67 -28.26
N THR A 108 -13.25 17.24 -27.13
CA THR A 108 -13.89 16.31 -26.19
C THR A 108 -13.13 16.38 -24.87
N MET A 109 -13.83 16.69 -23.79
CA MET A 109 -13.32 16.56 -22.40
C MET A 109 -13.06 15.07 -22.14
N ALA A 110 -11.88 14.59 -22.50
CA ALA A 110 -11.43 13.27 -22.06
C ALA A 110 -11.00 13.38 -20.61
N LEU A 111 -11.76 12.79 -19.71
CA LEU A 111 -11.21 12.37 -18.43
C LEU A 111 -10.03 11.46 -18.76
N GLY A 112 -8.85 11.83 -18.32
CA GLY A 112 -7.67 10.98 -18.48
C GLY A 112 -7.92 9.58 -17.94
N PRO A 113 -7.20 8.56 -18.42
CA PRO A 113 -7.30 7.22 -17.86
C PRO A 113 -7.19 7.35 -16.33
N VAL A 114 -7.99 6.59 -15.59
CA VAL A 114 -7.98 6.55 -14.13
C VAL A 114 -6.63 5.99 -13.66
N SER A 115 -5.58 6.75 -13.87
CA SER A 115 -4.35 6.73 -13.12
C SER A 115 -4.46 7.90 -12.18
N VAL A 116 -5.02 7.63 -11.03
CA VAL A 116 -5.13 8.61 -9.95
C VAL A 116 -3.74 8.93 -9.47
N SER A 117 -3.21 10.05 -9.90
CA SER A 117 -2.01 10.63 -9.37
C SER A 117 -2.27 12.08 -9.02
N ALA A 118 -2.58 12.33 -7.77
CA ALA A 118 -2.64 13.65 -7.16
C ALA A 118 -1.25 14.17 -6.71
N ALA A 119 -0.20 13.64 -7.26
CA ALA A 119 1.14 14.22 -7.34
C ALA A 119 1.67 13.87 -8.73
N ALA A 120 2.42 14.75 -9.38
CA ALA A 120 3.13 14.37 -10.59
C ALA A 120 3.82 13.02 -10.32
N PRO A 121 3.58 11.97 -11.13
CA PRO A 121 4.17 10.68 -10.84
C PRO A 121 5.67 10.89 -10.81
N VAL A 122 6.27 10.72 -9.64
CA VAL A 122 7.69 10.43 -9.59
C VAL A 122 7.81 9.17 -10.44
N PRO A 123 8.51 9.21 -11.59
CA PRO A 123 8.59 8.04 -12.45
C PRO A 123 9.14 6.90 -11.60
N GLY A 124 8.28 5.94 -11.27
CA GLY A 124 8.65 4.71 -10.60
C GLY A 124 9.34 3.77 -11.55
N GLY A 125 9.55 2.55 -11.15
CA GLY A 125 10.01 1.50 -12.03
C GLY A 125 9.05 1.30 -13.23
N PRO A 126 9.52 0.66 -14.32
CA PRO A 126 8.74 0.46 -15.53
C PRO A 126 7.48 -0.40 -15.35
N ALA A 127 7.35 -1.06 -14.20
CA ALA A 127 6.21 -1.90 -13.81
C ALA A 127 5.58 -1.42 -12.48
N GLN A 128 5.38 -0.12 -12.34
CA GLN A 128 4.78 0.46 -11.14
C GLN A 128 3.26 0.31 -11.14
N ILE A 129 2.72 -0.14 -10.00
CA ILE A 129 1.29 -0.18 -9.69
C ILE A 129 1.04 0.84 -8.57
N VAL A 130 0.07 1.73 -8.77
CA VAL A 130 -0.32 2.73 -7.76
C VAL A 130 -1.81 2.59 -7.48
N ILE A 131 -2.14 2.27 -6.25
CA ILE A 131 -3.51 2.22 -5.74
C ILE A 131 -3.71 3.46 -4.88
N GLY A 132 -4.33 4.48 -5.44
CA GLY A 132 -4.54 5.77 -4.79
C GLY A 132 -5.81 5.81 -3.96
N LYS A 133 -6.05 6.96 -3.32
CA LYS A 133 -7.19 7.18 -2.41
C LYS A 133 -8.53 6.87 -3.06
N GLU A 134 -8.78 7.34 -4.29
CA GLU A 134 -10.05 7.14 -4.99
C GLU A 134 -10.32 5.65 -5.27
N GLU A 135 -9.28 4.90 -5.64
CA GLU A 135 -9.40 3.45 -5.84
C GLU A 135 -9.60 2.70 -4.51
N LEU A 136 -8.92 3.11 -3.44
CA LEU A 136 -9.13 2.57 -2.10
C LEU A 136 -10.55 2.84 -1.60
N ASP A 137 -11.04 4.08 -1.76
CA ASP A 137 -12.40 4.45 -1.38
C ASP A 137 -13.43 3.62 -2.18
N ARG A 138 -13.22 3.46 -3.51
CA ARG A 138 -14.06 2.65 -4.39
C ARG A 138 -14.04 1.15 -4.05
N LYS A 139 -12.88 0.59 -3.70
CA LYS A 139 -12.76 -0.82 -3.31
C LYS A 139 -13.36 -1.11 -1.93
N ASN A 140 -13.44 -0.11 -1.05
CA ASN A 140 -13.90 -0.25 0.33
C ASN A 140 -13.22 -1.44 1.05
N PRO A 141 -11.87 -1.49 1.09
CA PRO A 141 -11.14 -2.66 1.52
C PRO A 141 -11.35 -2.95 3.01
N SER A 142 -11.51 -4.24 3.34
CA SER A 142 -11.61 -4.75 4.71
C SER A 142 -10.28 -5.27 5.24
N ASP A 143 -9.41 -5.71 4.34
CA ASP A 143 -8.06 -6.21 4.64
C ASP A 143 -7.09 -5.91 3.48
N ILE A 144 -5.84 -6.34 3.61
CA ILE A 144 -4.80 -6.05 2.60
C ILE A 144 -5.05 -6.77 1.27
N ARG A 145 -5.77 -7.89 1.24
CA ARG A 145 -6.16 -8.59 0.01
C ARG A 145 -7.08 -7.72 -0.84
N ASP A 146 -8.04 -7.06 -0.20
CA ASP A 146 -8.98 -6.17 -0.90
C ASP A 146 -8.27 -4.94 -1.48
N VAL A 147 -7.18 -4.46 -0.84
CA VAL A 147 -6.34 -3.37 -1.38
C VAL A 147 -5.80 -3.74 -2.76
N PHE A 148 -5.30 -4.97 -2.92
CA PHE A 148 -4.69 -5.45 -4.16
C PHE A 148 -5.67 -6.17 -5.09
N ALA A 149 -6.96 -6.25 -4.76
CA ALA A 149 -7.97 -6.84 -5.64
C ALA A 149 -7.93 -6.20 -7.05
N GLY A 150 -8.04 -7.03 -8.10
CA GLY A 150 -7.95 -6.58 -9.49
C GLY A 150 -6.51 -6.49 -10.06
N GLU A 151 -5.48 -6.80 -9.26
CA GLU A 151 -4.08 -6.88 -9.71
C GLU A 151 -3.65 -8.36 -9.82
N PRO A 152 -3.68 -8.97 -11.02
CA PRO A 152 -3.48 -10.42 -11.18
C PRO A 152 -2.06 -10.88 -10.84
N GLY A 153 -1.06 -10.00 -10.92
CA GLY A 153 0.33 -10.24 -10.50
C GLY A 153 0.56 -10.15 -9.00
N ILE A 154 -0.44 -9.74 -8.20
CA ILE A 154 -0.33 -9.64 -6.74
C ILE A 154 -1.30 -10.62 -6.08
N ARG A 155 -0.80 -11.47 -5.19
CA ARG A 155 -1.59 -12.43 -4.40
C ARG A 155 -1.43 -12.16 -2.91
N VAL A 156 -2.49 -12.41 -2.17
CA VAL A 156 -2.46 -12.30 -0.71
C VAL A 156 -3.02 -13.59 -0.11
N GLY A 157 -2.13 -14.40 0.43
CA GLY A 157 -2.47 -15.67 1.04
C GLY A 157 -3.15 -15.52 2.39
N SER A 158 -3.97 -16.50 2.76
CA SER A 158 -4.77 -16.54 3.99
C SER A 158 -6.03 -15.64 3.97
N SER A 159 -7.02 -16.06 4.77
CA SER A 159 -8.27 -15.34 4.99
C SER A 159 -8.34 -14.62 6.35
N VAL A 160 -7.29 -14.74 7.16
CA VAL A 160 -7.17 -14.08 8.47
C VAL A 160 -6.15 -12.95 8.36
N PRO A 161 -6.50 -11.68 8.63
CA PRO A 161 -5.62 -10.53 8.43
C PRO A 161 -4.24 -10.68 9.07
N MET A 162 -4.15 -11.16 10.32
CA MET A 162 -2.87 -11.35 10.99
C MET A 162 -1.96 -12.42 10.38
N SER A 163 -2.45 -13.23 9.43
CA SER A 163 -1.67 -14.25 8.72
C SER A 163 -1.60 -14.02 7.21
N GLN A 164 -2.09 -12.88 6.73
CA GLN A 164 -1.96 -12.50 5.31
C GLN A 164 -0.53 -12.15 4.96
N LYS A 165 -0.07 -12.65 3.81
CA LYS A 165 1.23 -12.36 3.19
C LYS A 165 1.03 -11.89 1.77
N VAL A 166 1.75 -10.84 1.38
CA VAL A 166 1.71 -10.28 0.03
C VAL A 166 2.78 -10.92 -0.84
N TYR A 167 2.40 -11.36 -2.01
CA TYR A 167 3.29 -11.90 -3.04
C TYR A 167 3.18 -11.05 -4.30
N VAL A 168 4.30 -10.48 -4.73
CA VAL A 168 4.39 -9.73 -5.98
C VAL A 168 5.06 -10.61 -7.04
N ASN A 169 4.34 -10.89 -8.12
CA ASN A 169 4.78 -11.86 -9.12
C ASN A 169 5.20 -13.23 -8.52
N GLY A 170 4.54 -13.63 -7.43
CA GLY A 170 4.81 -14.88 -6.74
C GLY A 170 6.01 -14.86 -5.78
N VAL A 171 6.69 -13.76 -5.62
CA VAL A 171 7.77 -13.56 -4.63
C VAL A 171 7.21 -12.90 -3.38
N GLU A 172 7.50 -13.47 -2.22
CA GLU A 172 6.99 -13.03 -0.91
C GLU A 172 7.61 -11.68 -0.49
N GLU A 173 6.82 -10.85 0.20
CA GLU A 173 7.14 -9.45 0.55
C GLU A 173 8.41 -9.27 1.40
N THR A 174 8.93 -10.29 2.10
CA THR A 174 10.22 -10.20 2.80
C THR A 174 11.43 -10.12 1.87
N ASN A 175 11.23 -10.36 0.57
CA ASN A 175 12.21 -10.18 -0.50
C ASN A 175 12.00 -8.88 -1.29
N LEU A 176 11.12 -8.00 -0.79
CA LEU A 176 10.88 -6.66 -1.30
C LEU A 176 11.29 -5.62 -0.25
N SER A 177 11.53 -4.38 -0.69
CA SER A 177 11.64 -3.26 0.25
C SER A 177 10.23 -2.81 0.63
N VAL A 178 9.77 -3.12 1.85
CA VAL A 178 8.45 -2.75 2.34
C VAL A 178 8.55 -1.61 3.33
N SER A 179 7.72 -0.56 3.16
CA SER A 179 7.67 0.58 4.08
C SER A 179 6.25 1.09 4.33
N ILE A 180 6.03 1.67 5.51
CA ILE A 180 4.81 2.40 5.90
C ILE A 180 5.23 3.79 6.31
N ASP A 181 4.75 4.83 5.61
CA ASP A 181 5.18 6.24 5.78
C ASP A 181 6.72 6.42 5.77
N GLY A 182 7.44 5.57 5.02
CA GLY A 182 8.90 5.54 4.97
C GLY A 182 9.59 4.72 6.07
N SER A 183 8.85 4.19 7.03
CA SER A 183 9.38 3.25 8.02
C SER A 183 9.53 1.87 7.42
N ARG A 184 10.76 1.35 7.42
CA ARG A 184 11.09 0.01 6.95
C ARG A 184 10.40 -1.06 7.79
N GLN A 185 9.77 -2.03 7.14
CA GLN A 185 9.22 -3.24 7.73
C GLN A 185 10.19 -4.40 7.49
N ASN A 186 10.83 -4.94 8.53
CA ASN A 186 11.78 -6.05 8.35
C ASN A 186 11.09 -7.42 8.20
N ASN A 187 9.86 -7.52 8.66
CA ASN A 187 8.91 -8.60 8.39
C ASN A 187 9.41 -10.02 8.67
N LYS A 188 10.34 -10.24 9.59
CA LYS A 188 10.87 -11.56 9.94
C LYS A 188 10.15 -12.18 11.13
N VAL A 189 8.82 -12.03 11.18
CA VAL A 189 7.95 -12.77 12.08
C VAL A 189 7.78 -14.22 11.62
N PHE A 190 7.10 -15.01 12.42
CA PHE A 190 6.78 -16.41 12.11
C PHE A 190 6.05 -16.56 10.77
N HIS A 191 6.50 -17.49 9.92
CA HIS A 191 5.94 -17.67 8.57
C HIS A 191 4.46 -18.05 8.52
N HIS A 192 3.86 -18.47 9.64
CA HIS A 192 2.42 -18.67 9.77
C HIS A 192 1.65 -17.39 10.12
N ASN A 193 2.34 -16.26 10.34
CA ASN A 193 1.75 -14.96 10.59
C ASN A 193 2.02 -14.01 9.43
N GLY A 194 1.17 -13.02 9.27
CA GLY A 194 1.37 -11.95 8.32
C GLY A 194 2.55 -11.07 8.73
N THR A 195 3.21 -10.51 7.77
CA THR A 195 4.38 -9.67 7.97
C THR A 195 3.99 -8.20 8.10
N THR A 196 3.01 -7.75 7.33
CA THR A 196 2.58 -6.36 7.28
C THR A 196 1.08 -6.26 7.60
N LEU A 197 0.73 -6.41 8.89
CA LEU A 197 -0.64 -6.14 9.33
C LEU A 197 -0.88 -4.63 9.31
N ILE A 198 -1.70 -4.14 8.38
CA ILE A 198 -2.11 -2.74 8.27
C ILE A 198 -3.62 -2.65 8.17
N ASP A 199 -4.22 -1.62 8.79
CA ASP A 199 -5.64 -1.34 8.61
C ASP A 199 -5.83 -0.52 7.33
N PRO A 200 -6.52 -1.04 6.29
CA PRO A 200 -6.67 -0.34 5.02
C PRO A 200 -7.38 1.00 5.14
N VAL A 201 -8.19 1.21 6.16
CA VAL A 201 -8.90 2.49 6.39
C VAL A 201 -7.94 3.67 6.62
N PHE A 202 -6.71 3.39 7.07
CA PHE A 202 -5.68 4.42 7.26
C PHE A 202 -4.96 4.78 5.95
N LEU A 203 -5.03 3.93 4.92
CA LEU A 203 -4.27 4.13 3.69
C LEU A 203 -4.84 5.26 2.83
N LYS A 204 -3.96 6.07 2.29
CA LYS A 204 -4.23 6.95 1.15
C LYS A 204 -3.60 6.44 -0.14
N THR A 205 -2.50 5.67 -0.06
CA THR A 205 -1.81 5.12 -1.22
C THR A 205 -1.11 3.81 -0.88
N ALA A 206 -1.15 2.85 -1.80
CA ALA A 206 -0.25 1.71 -1.84
C ALA A 206 0.45 1.70 -3.20
N ARG A 207 1.79 1.73 -3.20
CA ARG A 207 2.61 1.74 -4.41
C ARG A 207 3.45 0.48 -4.45
N VAL A 208 3.48 -0.19 -5.59
CA VAL A 208 4.28 -1.40 -5.82
C VAL A 208 5.14 -1.20 -7.06
N ASP A 209 6.46 -1.35 -6.91
CA ASP A 209 7.39 -1.49 -8.03
C ASP A 209 7.69 -2.99 -8.20
N ALA A 210 7.11 -3.62 -9.21
CA ALA A 210 7.25 -5.06 -9.42
C ALA A 210 8.54 -5.39 -10.19
N GLY A 211 9.51 -5.99 -9.50
CA GLY A 211 10.82 -6.38 -10.06
C GLY A 211 11.84 -5.24 -10.01
N VAL A 212 11.89 -4.40 -11.04
CA VAL A 212 12.88 -3.32 -11.15
C VAL A 212 12.51 -2.14 -10.27
N ALA A 213 13.15 -2.00 -9.10
CA ALA A 213 12.97 -0.88 -8.19
C ALA A 213 14.10 0.16 -8.33
N PRO A 214 13.82 1.45 -8.13
CA PRO A 214 14.84 2.49 -8.13
C PRO A 214 15.74 2.40 -6.88
N ALA A 215 16.94 3.00 -6.92
CA ALA A 215 17.92 2.93 -5.84
C ALA A 215 17.44 3.60 -4.54
N ASP A 216 16.55 4.58 -4.62
CA ASP A 216 15.93 5.30 -3.50
C ASP A 216 14.69 4.58 -2.91
N ALA A 217 14.29 3.41 -3.45
CA ALA A 217 13.26 2.55 -2.87
C ALA A 217 13.67 1.92 -1.54
N GLY A 218 14.95 2.01 -1.19
CA GLY A 218 15.52 1.50 0.06
C GLY A 218 16.29 0.19 -0.10
N PRO A 219 16.99 -0.23 0.96
CA PRO A 219 17.80 -1.44 0.96
C PRO A 219 16.93 -2.70 0.88
N GLY A 220 17.41 -3.73 0.17
CA GLY A 220 16.75 -5.02 0.08
C GLY A 220 15.58 -5.06 -0.92
N ALA A 221 15.50 -4.12 -1.86
CA ALA A 221 14.55 -4.16 -2.97
C ALA A 221 14.97 -5.22 -4.00
N LEU A 222 14.87 -6.51 -3.62
CA LEU A 222 15.33 -7.64 -4.43
C LEU A 222 14.36 -7.91 -5.58
N ALA A 223 13.09 -8.19 -5.28
CA ALA A 223 12.03 -8.41 -6.26
C ALA A 223 11.11 -7.19 -6.41
N GLY A 224 11.57 -6.02 -6.00
CA GLY A 224 10.81 -4.77 -6.07
C GLY A 224 10.60 -4.10 -4.72
N SER A 225 9.57 -3.24 -4.63
CA SER A 225 9.23 -2.52 -3.41
C SER A 225 7.72 -2.40 -3.20
N ILE A 226 7.28 -2.24 -1.95
CA ILE A 226 5.92 -1.87 -1.57
C ILE A 226 6.01 -0.69 -0.60
N ALA A 227 5.38 0.44 -0.96
CA ALA A 227 5.29 1.61 -0.10
C ALA A 227 3.83 1.92 0.22
N TYR A 228 3.48 1.84 1.49
CA TYR A 228 2.19 2.27 2.01
C TYR A 228 2.29 3.68 2.57
N GLU A 229 1.34 4.52 2.25
CA GLU A 229 1.21 5.86 2.82
C GLU A 229 -0.13 5.99 3.53
N THR A 230 -0.11 6.48 4.78
CA THR A 230 -1.31 6.68 5.59
C THR A 230 -1.82 8.11 5.49
N LYS A 231 -3.12 8.29 5.75
CA LYS A 231 -3.81 9.58 5.65
C LYS A 231 -3.21 10.63 6.58
N ASP A 232 -3.28 11.89 6.15
CA ASP A 232 -2.92 13.08 6.89
C ASP A 232 -4.16 14.00 7.08
N ALA A 233 -4.06 15.03 7.93
CA ALA A 233 -5.12 16.03 8.05
C ALA A 233 -5.40 16.74 6.71
N ARG A 234 -4.38 16.86 5.85
CA ARG A 234 -4.49 17.45 4.48
C ARG A 234 -5.32 16.62 3.51
N ASP A 235 -5.49 15.33 3.77
CA ASP A 235 -6.33 14.47 2.94
C ASP A 235 -7.83 14.71 3.19
N PHE A 236 -8.17 15.43 4.27
CA PHE A 236 -9.52 15.80 4.68
C PHE A 236 -9.80 17.30 4.57
N LEU A 237 -8.79 18.17 4.78
CA LEU A 237 -8.93 19.62 4.83
C LEU A 237 -7.97 20.30 3.84
N SER A 238 -8.52 21.10 2.93
CA SER A 238 -7.73 21.90 1.99
C SER A 238 -7.11 23.17 2.62
N GLY A 239 -7.65 23.63 3.76
CA GLY A 239 -7.21 24.84 4.48
C GLY A 239 -7.34 24.67 5.99
N ASP A 240 -7.24 25.81 6.72
CA ASP A 240 -7.49 25.85 8.15
C ASP A 240 -8.94 25.44 8.46
N GLY A 241 -9.13 24.62 9.48
CA GLY A 241 -10.42 24.10 9.89
C GLY A 241 -10.28 22.89 10.80
N ILE A 242 -11.41 22.41 11.27
CA ILE A 242 -11.53 21.16 12.03
C ILE A 242 -12.60 20.30 11.40
N GLY A 243 -12.50 18.99 11.55
CA GLY A 243 -13.51 18.07 11.04
C GLY A 243 -13.44 16.72 11.71
N ALA A 244 -14.40 15.88 11.38
CA ALA A 244 -14.47 14.50 11.84
C ALA A 244 -14.93 13.59 10.69
N PHE A 245 -14.54 12.33 10.77
CA PHE A 245 -14.98 11.27 9.88
C PHE A 245 -15.43 10.10 10.71
N VAL A 246 -16.54 9.47 10.31
CA VAL A 246 -17.02 8.22 10.90
C VAL A 246 -17.36 7.24 9.79
N LYS A 247 -17.10 5.96 10.04
CA LYS A 247 -17.46 4.85 9.14
C LYS A 247 -17.89 3.66 9.98
N SER A 248 -19.06 3.10 9.67
CA SER A 248 -19.57 1.89 10.29
C SER A 248 -19.90 0.88 9.20
N SER A 249 -19.45 -0.36 9.36
CA SER A 249 -19.67 -1.44 8.42
C SER A 249 -20.18 -2.68 9.15
N PHE A 250 -21.16 -3.37 8.54
CA PHE A 250 -21.69 -4.65 9.03
C PHE A 250 -21.63 -5.69 7.91
N GLY A 251 -20.89 -6.78 8.15
CA GLY A 251 -20.81 -7.95 7.28
C GLY A 251 -21.66 -9.10 7.82
N THR A 252 -22.53 -9.68 7.00
CA THR A 252 -23.45 -10.75 7.43
C THR A 252 -22.74 -12.06 7.74
N ASN A 253 -21.73 -12.43 6.95
CA ASN A 253 -20.97 -13.65 7.17
C ASN A 253 -19.96 -13.44 8.32
N GLY A 254 -20.14 -14.16 9.42
CA GLY A 254 -19.43 -13.95 10.67
C GLY A 254 -19.97 -12.79 11.51
N SER A 255 -21.05 -12.10 11.10
CA SER A 255 -21.63 -10.94 11.80
C SER A 255 -20.57 -9.94 12.24
N VAL A 256 -19.70 -9.55 11.29
CA VAL A 256 -18.56 -8.67 11.55
C VAL A 256 -19.00 -7.22 11.59
N PHE A 257 -18.75 -6.56 12.72
CA PHE A 257 -18.99 -5.14 12.91
C PHE A 257 -17.67 -4.39 12.98
N THR A 258 -17.49 -3.39 12.11
CA THR A 258 -16.29 -2.55 12.11
C THR A 258 -16.70 -1.08 12.18
N ASN A 259 -16.15 -0.36 13.16
CA ASN A 259 -16.42 1.05 13.36
C ASN A 259 -15.09 1.80 13.37
N SER A 260 -15.02 2.87 12.59
CA SER A 260 -13.87 3.75 12.50
C SER A 260 -14.30 5.19 12.75
N ALA A 261 -13.49 5.94 13.46
CA ALA A 261 -13.70 7.37 13.72
C ALA A 261 -12.37 8.11 13.59
N ALA A 262 -12.42 9.31 13.01
CA ALA A 262 -11.27 10.21 12.97
C ALA A 262 -11.69 11.62 13.35
N GLY A 263 -10.79 12.33 14.06
CA GLY A 263 -10.83 13.77 14.25
C GLY A 263 -9.60 14.39 13.65
N TYR A 264 -9.73 15.52 12.98
CA TYR A 264 -8.62 16.17 12.32
C TYR A 264 -8.79 17.70 12.34
N GLY A 265 -7.65 18.39 12.24
CA GLY A 265 -7.65 19.85 12.22
C GLY A 265 -6.38 20.43 11.62
N ARG A 266 -6.51 21.65 11.12
CA ARG A 266 -5.40 22.47 10.61
C ARG A 266 -5.58 23.90 11.10
N HIS A 267 -4.52 24.52 11.59
CA HIS A 267 -4.52 25.92 11.98
C HIS A 267 -3.11 26.51 11.96
N LYS A 268 -2.88 27.53 11.12
CA LYS A 268 -1.61 28.28 11.05
C LYS A 268 -0.37 27.38 11.00
N GLY A 269 -0.36 26.43 10.07
CA GLY A 269 0.73 25.47 9.89
C GLY A 269 0.70 24.25 10.82
N LEU A 270 -0.03 24.30 11.93
CA LEU A 270 -0.22 23.13 12.80
C LEU A 270 -1.29 22.22 12.21
N GLU A 271 -1.02 20.92 12.19
CA GLU A 271 -1.92 19.86 11.69
C GLU A 271 -2.02 18.74 12.72
N GLY A 272 -3.21 18.19 12.86
CA GLY A 272 -3.47 17.05 13.72
C GLY A 272 -4.46 16.08 13.09
N LEU A 273 -4.22 14.78 13.23
CA LEU A 273 -5.12 13.69 12.85
C LEU A 273 -5.07 12.64 13.96
N GLY A 274 -6.23 12.23 14.44
CA GLY A 274 -6.40 11.02 15.25
C GLY A 274 -7.41 10.11 14.59
N TYR A 275 -7.07 8.84 14.37
CA TYR A 275 -7.91 7.83 13.75
C TYR A 275 -7.93 6.57 14.60
N PHE A 276 -9.11 5.99 14.78
CA PHE A 276 -9.29 4.75 15.54
C PHE A 276 -10.27 3.83 14.83
N THR A 277 -9.96 2.52 14.80
CA THR A 277 -10.87 1.47 14.31
C THR A 277 -11.00 0.35 15.33
N TYR A 278 -12.21 -0.16 15.44
CA TYR A 278 -12.54 -1.36 16.21
C TYR A 278 -13.39 -2.29 15.38
N GLY A 279 -12.94 -3.55 15.21
CA GLY A 279 -13.63 -4.60 14.48
C GLY A 279 -13.87 -5.83 15.36
N LYS A 280 -15.11 -6.35 15.36
CA LYS A 280 -15.47 -7.56 16.08
C LYS A 280 -16.43 -8.42 15.27
N GLY A 281 -16.21 -9.75 15.30
CA GLY A 281 -17.06 -10.69 14.60
C GLY A 281 -16.86 -12.13 15.05
N ALA A 282 -17.81 -12.98 14.71
CA ALA A 282 -17.73 -14.44 14.89
C ALA A 282 -16.93 -15.08 13.74
N ARG A 283 -16.81 -16.40 13.78
CA ARG A 283 -16.22 -17.18 12.68
C ARG A 283 -17.13 -17.06 11.45
N PHE A 284 -16.53 -16.85 10.31
CA PHE A 284 -17.28 -16.88 9.04
C PHE A 284 -17.49 -18.32 8.53
N GLU A 285 -18.40 -18.47 7.57
CA GLU A 285 -18.64 -19.68 6.81
C GLU A 285 -18.02 -19.58 5.41
N SER A 286 -17.40 -20.66 4.96
CA SER A 286 -16.97 -20.82 3.55
C SER A 286 -18.16 -21.10 2.65
N GLY A 287 -18.00 -21.06 1.32
CA GLY A 287 -19.09 -21.22 0.36
C GLY A 287 -19.87 -22.55 0.48
N ASP A 288 -19.29 -23.57 1.09
CA ASP A 288 -19.96 -24.85 1.39
C ASP A 288 -20.70 -24.85 2.74
N GLY A 289 -20.86 -23.69 3.39
CA GLY A 289 -21.57 -23.51 4.65
C GLY A 289 -20.83 -23.97 5.89
N ARG A 290 -19.55 -24.38 5.76
CA ARG A 290 -18.75 -24.79 6.94
C ARG A 290 -18.13 -23.59 7.63
N LYS A 291 -18.26 -23.54 8.97
CA LYS A 291 -17.56 -22.55 9.80
C LYS A 291 -16.07 -22.79 9.76
N VAL A 292 -15.31 -21.78 9.38
CA VAL A 292 -13.86 -21.82 9.32
C VAL A 292 -13.30 -21.48 10.69
N GLU A 293 -12.56 -22.45 11.29
CA GLU A 293 -12.00 -22.28 12.61
C GLU A 293 -10.92 -21.18 12.65
N GLY A 294 -10.85 -20.44 13.75
CA GLY A 294 -9.83 -19.41 13.95
C GLY A 294 -10.03 -18.11 13.18
N THR A 295 -11.22 -17.90 12.59
CA THR A 295 -11.51 -16.71 11.77
C THR A 295 -12.32 -15.62 12.49
N LYS A 296 -12.45 -15.71 13.81
CA LYS A 296 -13.06 -14.65 14.62
C LYS A 296 -12.31 -13.33 14.44
N THR A 297 -13.02 -12.23 14.28
CA THR A 297 -12.44 -10.89 14.20
C THR A 297 -12.39 -10.26 15.60
N ASP A 298 -11.21 -9.77 16.02
CA ASP A 298 -11.02 -8.87 17.16
C ASP A 298 -9.83 -7.96 16.86
N LEU A 299 -10.09 -6.92 16.07
CA LEU A 299 -9.10 -5.99 15.55
C LEU A 299 -9.25 -4.62 16.24
N ARG A 300 -8.16 -4.04 16.67
CA ARG A 300 -8.07 -2.67 17.18
C ARG A 300 -6.93 -1.98 16.49
N SER A 301 -7.18 -0.82 15.92
CA SER A 301 -6.14 -0.06 15.27
C SER A 301 -6.28 1.43 15.54
N GLY A 302 -5.16 2.13 15.58
CA GLY A 302 -5.10 3.56 15.79
C GLY A 302 -3.97 4.20 15.01
N LEU A 303 -4.21 5.42 14.51
CA LEU A 303 -3.24 6.27 13.84
C LEU A 303 -3.34 7.67 14.44
N GLY A 304 -2.21 8.22 14.90
CA GLY A 304 -2.10 9.61 15.31
C GLY A 304 -1.00 10.30 14.52
N LYS A 305 -1.27 11.47 13.97
CA LYS A 305 -0.29 12.32 13.29
C LYS A 305 -0.38 13.76 13.79
N VAL A 306 0.78 14.36 14.01
CA VAL A 306 0.91 15.80 14.28
C VAL A 306 1.98 16.33 13.36
N ALA A 307 1.70 17.43 12.68
CA ALA A 307 2.68 18.11 11.85
C ALA A 307 2.64 19.62 12.09
N TYR A 308 3.78 20.26 11.87
CA TYR A 308 3.91 21.71 11.89
C TYR A 308 4.70 22.15 10.66
N GLU A 309 4.14 23.10 9.92
CA GLU A 309 4.78 23.73 8.77
C GLU A 309 5.00 25.21 9.07
N THR A 310 6.23 25.64 8.94
CA THR A 310 6.60 27.06 9.11
C THR A 310 6.25 27.88 7.87
N ASP A 311 6.19 29.19 8.00
CA ASP A 311 5.99 30.11 6.86
C ASP A 311 7.13 30.01 5.81
N ALA A 312 8.30 29.52 6.21
CA ALA A 312 9.45 29.24 5.32
C ALA A 312 9.37 27.88 4.62
N GLY A 313 8.29 27.10 4.80
CA GLY A 313 8.06 25.83 4.13
C GLY A 313 8.63 24.60 4.85
N HIS A 314 9.33 24.76 5.95
CA HIS A 314 9.86 23.62 6.71
C HIS A 314 8.73 22.89 7.42
N ARG A 315 8.52 21.61 7.06
CA ARG A 315 7.46 20.77 7.63
C ARG A 315 8.04 19.61 8.42
N PHE A 316 7.63 19.53 9.67
CA PHE A 316 7.98 18.47 10.62
C PHE A 316 6.73 17.66 10.95
N GLN A 317 6.81 16.35 10.90
CA GLN A 317 5.69 15.46 11.21
C GLN A 317 6.13 14.31 12.10
N VAL A 318 5.30 13.98 13.08
CA VAL A 318 5.38 12.75 13.88
C VAL A 318 4.11 11.94 13.63
N SER A 319 4.28 10.66 13.36
CA SER A 319 3.20 9.71 13.14
C SER A 319 3.40 8.51 14.06
N TYR A 320 2.32 8.06 14.70
CA TYR A 320 2.29 6.82 15.44
C TYR A 320 1.10 5.97 15.00
N GLU A 321 1.37 4.73 14.64
CA GLU A 321 0.38 3.76 14.25
C GLU A 321 0.52 2.50 15.10
N ARG A 322 -0.62 1.91 15.53
CA ARG A 322 -0.67 0.62 16.19
C ARG A 322 -1.82 -0.20 15.62
N VAL A 323 -1.55 -1.45 15.29
CA VAL A 323 -2.55 -2.45 14.88
C VAL A 323 -2.41 -3.66 15.79
N TYR A 324 -3.51 -4.05 16.41
CA TYR A 324 -3.58 -5.09 17.42
C TYR A 324 -4.66 -6.10 17.07
N ASP A 325 -4.29 -7.36 16.91
CA ASP A 325 -5.18 -8.50 16.69
C ASP A 325 -5.02 -9.50 17.85
N ASP A 326 -6.13 -9.86 18.51
CA ASP A 326 -6.14 -10.74 19.67
C ASP A 326 -7.35 -11.68 19.59
N ALA A 327 -7.13 -12.87 19.04
CA ALA A 327 -8.21 -13.85 18.89
C ALA A 327 -7.66 -15.28 18.77
N PRO A 328 -8.52 -16.28 19.04
CA PRO A 328 -8.22 -17.66 18.68
C PRO A 328 -7.97 -17.79 17.16
N ARG A 329 -6.82 -18.36 16.81
CA ARG A 329 -6.40 -18.64 15.43
C ARG A 329 -6.18 -20.14 15.25
N PRO A 330 -6.16 -20.66 14.01
CA PRO A 330 -5.71 -22.04 13.80
C PRO A 330 -4.37 -22.27 14.48
N PHE A 331 -4.08 -23.48 14.87
CA PHE A 331 -2.83 -23.82 15.58
C PHE A 331 -1.58 -23.29 14.86
N ARG A 332 -1.62 -23.27 13.52
CA ARG A 332 -0.73 -22.50 12.65
C ARG A 332 -1.62 -21.49 11.93
N ALA A 333 -1.43 -20.22 12.19
CA ALA A 333 -2.42 -19.16 11.94
C ALA A 333 -2.90 -19.03 10.48
N ASN A 334 -2.14 -19.53 9.50
CA ASN A 334 -2.52 -19.55 8.07
C ASN A 334 -2.92 -20.93 7.52
N VAL A 335 -3.11 -21.93 8.39
CA VAL A 335 -3.45 -23.30 8.01
C VAL A 335 -4.80 -23.68 8.59
N GLY A 336 -5.75 -24.13 7.77
CA GLY A 336 -7.07 -24.51 8.23
C GLY A 336 -7.00 -25.73 9.17
N SER A 337 -6.47 -26.85 8.67
CA SER A 337 -6.20 -28.03 9.51
C SER A 337 -5.19 -28.98 8.83
N ILE A 338 -4.55 -29.83 9.62
CA ILE A 338 -3.63 -30.86 9.13
C ILE A 338 -4.14 -32.22 9.66
N SER A 339 -4.40 -33.17 8.75
CA SER A 339 -4.80 -34.53 9.11
C SER A 339 -3.63 -35.30 9.72
N GLY A 340 -3.94 -36.27 10.60
CA GLY A 340 -2.91 -37.06 11.29
C GLY A 340 -2.20 -36.37 12.43
N ARG A 341 -2.64 -35.17 12.83
CA ARG A 341 -2.14 -34.51 14.03
C ARG A 341 -2.58 -35.28 15.28
N PRO A 342 -1.77 -35.27 16.35
CA PRO A 342 -2.15 -35.89 17.60
C PRO A 342 -3.45 -35.32 18.16
N ALA A 343 -4.32 -36.18 18.72
CA ALA A 343 -5.63 -35.76 19.23
C ALA A 343 -5.54 -34.72 20.37
N TRP A 344 -4.39 -34.61 21.05
CA TRP A 344 -4.15 -33.60 22.09
C TRP A 344 -3.82 -32.21 21.55
N GLU A 345 -3.49 -32.08 20.26
CA GLU A 345 -3.19 -30.78 19.67
C GLU A 345 -4.50 -29.99 19.44
N PRO A 346 -4.67 -28.81 20.00
CA PRO A 346 -5.89 -28.04 19.82
C PRO A 346 -6.01 -27.57 18.37
N ARG A 347 -7.25 -27.46 17.86
CA ARG A 347 -7.51 -26.94 16.51
C ARG A 347 -7.18 -25.46 16.41
N VAL A 348 -7.43 -24.73 17.48
CA VAL A 348 -7.13 -23.30 17.61
C VAL A 348 -6.37 -23.03 18.89
N ARG A 349 -5.59 -21.98 18.90
CA ARG A 349 -4.98 -21.40 20.09
C ARG A 349 -5.05 -19.88 20.02
N ASP A 350 -4.97 -19.23 21.15
CA ASP A 350 -4.95 -17.77 21.16
C ASP A 350 -3.64 -17.25 20.55
N TYR A 351 -3.75 -16.22 19.78
CA TYR A 351 -2.64 -15.45 19.22
C TYR A 351 -2.88 -13.99 19.52
N THR A 352 -1.82 -13.31 19.88
CA THR A 352 -1.77 -11.86 19.92
C THR A 352 -0.72 -11.40 18.91
N LEU A 353 -1.10 -10.50 18.01
CA LEU A 353 -0.18 -9.78 17.14
C LEU A 353 -0.33 -8.29 17.40
N ASP A 354 0.77 -7.63 17.78
CA ASP A 354 0.85 -6.20 18.05
C ASP A 354 1.90 -5.57 17.15
N ARG A 355 1.48 -4.75 16.16
CA ARG A 355 2.39 -4.00 15.32
C ARG A 355 2.31 -2.52 15.64
N GLN A 356 3.46 -1.92 15.88
CA GLN A 356 3.62 -0.51 16.20
C GLN A 356 4.61 0.15 15.24
N ASN A 357 4.34 1.39 14.88
CA ASN A 357 5.17 2.15 13.96
C ASN A 357 5.21 3.62 14.37
N LEU A 358 6.39 4.14 14.71
CA LEU A 358 6.64 5.54 15.05
C LEU A 358 7.54 6.14 13.98
N VAL A 359 7.10 7.23 13.37
CA VAL A 359 7.83 7.87 12.26
C VAL A 359 7.94 9.37 12.51
N PHE A 360 9.16 9.88 12.39
CA PHE A 360 9.43 11.30 12.25
C PHE A 360 9.81 11.59 10.81
N THR A 361 9.20 12.63 10.22
CA THR A 361 9.50 13.08 8.85
C THR A 361 9.74 14.57 8.84
N TYR A 362 10.79 15.01 8.16
CA TYR A 362 11.02 16.40 7.79
C TYR A 362 11.03 16.52 6.27
N THR A 363 10.33 17.49 5.74
CA THR A 363 10.29 17.87 4.32
C THR A 363 10.26 19.38 4.18
N ASP A 364 10.59 19.89 2.99
CA ASP A 364 10.43 21.28 2.62
C ASP A 364 9.27 21.41 1.62
N SER A 365 8.26 22.22 1.92
CA SER A 365 7.10 22.45 1.05
C SER A 365 7.33 23.60 0.04
N LEU A 366 8.44 24.31 0.18
CA LEU A 366 8.89 25.38 -0.72
C LEU A 366 10.28 25.06 -1.30
N PRO A 367 10.42 23.91 -1.99
CA PRO A 367 11.72 23.45 -2.47
C PRO A 367 12.28 24.37 -3.54
N THR A 368 13.61 24.40 -3.63
CA THR A 368 14.35 25.04 -4.72
C THR A 368 14.94 23.96 -5.64
N ASP A 369 15.58 24.37 -6.75
CA ASP A 369 16.25 23.43 -7.65
C ASP A 369 17.36 22.62 -6.97
N LEU A 370 18.03 23.21 -5.96
CA LEU A 370 19.15 22.59 -5.25
C LEU A 370 18.78 22.08 -3.85
N TRP A 371 17.62 22.48 -3.31
CA TRP A 371 17.23 22.16 -1.96
C TRP A 371 15.79 21.64 -1.92
N ASN A 372 15.63 20.34 -1.84
CA ASN A 372 14.38 19.61 -1.68
C ASN A 372 14.64 18.39 -0.80
N PRO A 373 14.89 18.62 0.50
CA PRO A 373 15.32 17.58 1.42
C PRO A 373 14.16 16.76 1.92
N LYS A 374 14.47 15.50 2.24
CA LYS A 374 13.59 14.63 3.02
C LYS A 374 14.42 13.87 4.05
N LEU A 375 14.05 13.98 5.32
CA LEU A 375 14.58 13.16 6.41
C LEU A 375 13.44 12.30 6.97
N VAL A 376 13.70 11.02 7.12
CA VAL A 376 12.82 10.09 7.84
C VAL A 376 13.65 9.40 8.91
N VAL A 377 13.12 9.32 10.14
CA VAL A 377 13.65 8.47 11.20
C VAL A 377 12.46 7.69 11.76
N ALA A 378 12.56 6.38 11.82
CA ALA A 378 11.45 5.54 12.19
C ALA A 378 11.86 4.37 13.07
N TYR A 379 10.93 3.95 13.92
CA TYR A 379 11.01 2.73 14.71
C TYR A 379 9.73 1.91 14.51
N GLY A 380 9.88 0.72 13.94
CA GLY A 380 8.81 -0.25 13.78
C GLY A 380 9.06 -1.48 14.66
N ARG A 381 7.99 -2.06 15.21
CA ARG A 381 8.06 -3.31 15.99
C ARG A 381 6.79 -4.13 15.75
N THR A 382 6.97 -5.44 15.62
CA THR A 382 5.88 -6.42 15.56
C THR A 382 6.17 -7.51 16.58
N ASP A 383 5.24 -7.71 17.51
CA ASP A 383 5.25 -8.79 18.51
C ASP A 383 4.19 -9.82 18.15
N VAL A 384 4.54 -11.08 18.27
CA VAL A 384 3.62 -12.23 18.19
C VAL A 384 3.77 -13.05 19.44
N GLU A 385 2.66 -13.25 20.15
CA GLU A 385 2.61 -14.08 21.35
C GLU A 385 1.65 -15.24 21.14
N THR A 386 2.04 -16.41 21.68
CA THR A 386 1.23 -17.62 21.68
C THR A 386 1.24 -18.26 23.05
N PRO A 387 0.07 -18.64 23.60
CA PRO A 387 0.00 -19.24 24.92
C PRO A 387 0.47 -20.70 24.93
N ILE A 388 0.66 -21.23 26.12
CA ILE A 388 0.91 -22.66 26.36
C ILE A 388 -0.34 -23.48 26.01
N TYR A 389 -0.12 -24.65 25.45
CA TYR A 389 -1.08 -25.76 25.45
C TYR A 389 -0.45 -26.99 26.11
N THR A 390 -1.25 -27.91 26.57
CA THR A 390 -0.80 -29.15 27.27
C THR A 390 -0.91 -30.33 26.31
N ARG A 391 -0.05 -31.34 26.50
CA ARG A 391 -0.10 -32.62 25.80
C ARG A 391 -0.01 -33.78 26.83
N PRO A 392 -0.67 -34.91 26.55
CA PRO A 392 -0.50 -36.10 27.37
C PRO A 392 0.89 -36.73 27.13
N VAL A 393 1.52 -37.17 28.23
CA VAL A 393 2.74 -37.97 28.20
C VAL A 393 2.53 -39.11 29.18
N GLY A 394 2.23 -40.30 28.71
CA GLY A 394 1.80 -41.44 29.53
C GLY A 394 0.49 -41.11 30.25
N SER A 395 0.48 -41.22 31.56
CA SER A 395 -0.65 -40.86 32.44
C SER A 395 -0.63 -39.40 32.91
N SER A 396 0.39 -38.65 32.57
CA SER A 396 0.59 -37.24 32.94
C SER A 396 0.31 -36.28 31.78
N THR A 397 -0.05 -35.03 32.13
CA THR A 397 -0.17 -33.96 31.18
C THR A 397 1.00 -32.98 31.37
N VAL A 398 1.73 -32.71 30.31
CA VAL A 398 2.86 -31.76 30.29
C VAL A 398 2.59 -30.64 29.31
N PRO A 399 3.22 -29.47 29.47
CA PRO A 399 3.14 -28.43 28.45
C PRO A 399 3.58 -28.95 27.07
N GLY A 400 2.76 -28.80 26.09
CA GLY A 400 3.05 -29.18 24.69
C GLY A 400 3.82 -28.13 23.93
N SER A 401 3.67 -26.86 24.36
CA SER A 401 4.54 -25.76 24.03
C SER A 401 4.63 -24.81 25.22
N TYR A 402 5.58 -23.91 25.16
CA TYR A 402 5.69 -22.83 26.15
C TYR A 402 5.08 -21.55 25.56
N PRO A 403 4.68 -20.56 26.41
CA PRO A 403 4.37 -19.25 25.89
C PRO A 403 5.59 -18.82 25.08
N GLY A 404 5.39 -18.67 23.76
CA GLY A 404 6.41 -18.18 22.85
C GLY A 404 6.13 -16.73 22.51
N GLN A 405 7.14 -15.88 22.62
CA GLN A 405 7.12 -14.52 22.14
C GLN A 405 8.16 -14.37 21.06
N GLY A 406 7.71 -13.92 19.89
CA GLY A 406 8.56 -13.55 18.78
C GLY A 406 8.40 -12.07 18.48
N ALA A 407 9.49 -11.32 18.52
CA ALA A 407 9.50 -9.91 18.19
C ALA A 407 10.40 -9.63 17.00
N THR A 408 9.97 -8.73 16.13
CA THR A 408 10.83 -8.11 15.13
C THR A 408 10.81 -6.60 15.28
N SER A 409 11.94 -5.95 15.11
CA SER A 409 12.01 -4.49 15.14
C SER A 409 12.99 -3.95 14.13
N SER A 410 12.73 -2.72 13.69
CA SER A 410 13.62 -1.95 12.82
C SER A 410 13.71 -0.51 13.32
N LEU A 411 14.92 -0.07 13.69
CA LEU A 411 15.23 1.35 13.78
C LEU A 411 15.89 1.73 12.46
N ASN A 412 15.29 2.65 11.74
CA ASN A 412 15.79 3.02 10.42
C ASN A 412 15.68 4.52 10.17
N GLY A 413 16.45 5.00 9.21
CA GLY A 413 16.41 6.39 8.80
C GLY A 413 16.89 6.57 7.38
N LYS A 414 16.48 7.67 6.78
CA LYS A 414 16.81 8.07 5.43
C LYS A 414 16.95 9.58 5.37
N LEU A 415 18.03 10.04 4.78
CA LEU A 415 18.26 11.44 4.45
C LEU A 415 18.53 11.53 2.95
N GLU A 416 17.71 12.27 2.24
CA GLU A 416 17.89 12.49 0.80
C GLU A 416 17.61 13.93 0.42
N ASN A 417 18.18 14.34 -0.71
CA ASN A 417 17.85 15.60 -1.36
C ASN A 417 17.58 15.35 -2.84
N VAL A 418 16.54 16.01 -3.36
CA VAL A 418 16.20 15.99 -4.78
C VAL A 418 16.70 17.25 -5.45
N PHE A 419 17.56 17.11 -6.44
CA PHE A 419 18.10 18.20 -7.26
C PHE A 419 17.32 18.27 -8.57
N ASN A 420 16.82 19.44 -8.94
CA ASN A 420 16.25 19.69 -10.26
C ASN A 420 17.38 20.14 -11.21
N VAL A 421 17.57 19.39 -12.29
CA VAL A 421 18.65 19.62 -13.25
C VAL A 421 18.14 20.08 -14.63
N GLY A 422 16.94 20.66 -14.67
CA GLY A 422 16.31 21.19 -15.88
C GLY A 422 15.70 20.13 -16.78
N MET A 423 16.43 19.05 -17.10
CA MET A 423 15.88 17.92 -17.85
C MET A 423 15.25 16.84 -16.97
N GLY A 424 15.12 17.08 -15.67
CA GLY A 424 14.56 16.13 -14.71
C GLY A 424 15.18 16.28 -13.32
N THR A 425 15.22 15.18 -12.56
CA THR A 425 15.67 15.21 -11.17
C THR A 425 16.78 14.19 -10.91
N ILE A 426 17.65 14.54 -9.95
CA ILE A 426 18.62 13.61 -9.36
C ILE A 426 18.34 13.57 -7.86
N THR A 427 18.02 12.39 -7.33
CA THR A 427 17.92 12.15 -5.89
C THR A 427 19.25 11.59 -5.41
N ALA A 428 19.85 12.19 -4.40
CA ALA A 428 21.04 11.65 -3.73
C ALA A 428 20.76 11.53 -2.23
N GLY A 429 21.17 10.45 -1.62
CA GLY A 429 20.88 10.21 -0.22
C GLY A 429 21.67 9.10 0.44
N SER A 430 21.42 8.94 1.72
CA SER A 430 21.90 7.85 2.54
C SER A 430 20.78 7.30 3.40
N ASP A 431 20.85 6.02 3.73
CA ASP A 431 19.94 5.36 4.64
C ASP A 431 20.69 4.41 5.58
N PHE A 432 20.01 4.07 6.67
CA PHE A 432 20.49 3.04 7.59
C PHE A 432 19.32 2.24 8.15
N TYR A 433 19.60 1.03 8.60
CA TYR A 433 18.72 0.28 9.46
C TYR A 433 19.47 -0.52 10.54
N VAL A 434 18.76 -0.79 11.63
CA VAL A 434 19.13 -1.73 12.67
C VAL A 434 17.93 -2.65 12.88
N ASP A 435 17.98 -3.79 12.20
CA ASP A 435 16.94 -4.80 12.25
C ASP A 435 17.27 -5.87 13.30
N ARG A 436 16.23 -6.34 13.99
CA ARG A 436 16.33 -7.43 14.96
C ARG A 436 15.21 -8.42 14.74
N ALA A 437 15.50 -9.72 14.89
CA ALA A 437 14.53 -10.79 15.03
C ALA A 437 14.85 -11.52 16.33
N HIS A 438 13.90 -11.59 17.24
CA HIS A 438 14.04 -12.15 18.59
C HIS A 438 12.95 -13.18 18.83
N TYR A 439 13.35 -14.29 19.43
CA TYR A 439 12.43 -15.30 19.94
C TYR A 439 12.79 -15.64 21.38
N GLU A 440 11.80 -15.81 22.21
CA GLU A 440 11.95 -16.23 23.60
C GLU A 440 10.80 -17.17 23.98
N ASP A 441 11.14 -18.26 24.64
CA ASP A 441 10.24 -19.09 25.39
C ASP A 441 10.89 -19.54 26.72
N ARG A 442 10.21 -20.39 27.48
CA ARG A 442 10.70 -20.87 28.76
C ARG A 442 12.05 -21.61 28.68
N THR A 443 12.41 -22.14 27.52
CA THR A 443 13.55 -23.04 27.36
C THR A 443 14.69 -22.43 26.60
N MET A 444 14.43 -21.41 25.79
CA MET A 444 15.45 -20.81 24.92
C MET A 444 15.18 -19.35 24.61
N THR A 445 16.25 -18.65 24.31
CA THR A 445 16.23 -17.31 23.72
C THR A 445 17.13 -17.32 22.49
N ALA A 446 16.66 -16.74 21.40
CA ALA A 446 17.43 -16.59 20.18
C ALA A 446 17.28 -15.17 19.60
N LEU A 447 18.37 -14.59 19.13
CA LEU A 447 18.41 -13.24 18.60
C LEU A 447 19.36 -13.17 17.42
N GLU A 448 18.88 -12.61 16.31
CA GLU A 448 19.73 -12.17 15.20
C GLU A 448 19.59 -10.67 15.01
N LYS A 449 20.66 -10.04 14.56
CA LYS A 449 20.69 -8.59 14.25
C LYS A 449 21.35 -8.35 12.90
N ALA A 450 20.81 -7.37 12.17
CA ALA A 450 21.43 -6.85 10.96
C ALA A 450 21.46 -5.32 11.03
N ARG A 451 22.64 -4.72 10.79
CA ARG A 451 22.81 -3.28 10.70
C ARG A 451 23.31 -2.96 9.30
N ASN A 452 22.78 -1.95 8.68
CA ASN A 452 23.19 -1.54 7.34
C ASN A 452 23.32 -0.04 7.26
N VAL A 453 24.28 0.41 6.45
CA VAL A 453 24.40 1.80 6.00
C VAL A 453 24.54 1.77 4.48
N GLY A 454 23.71 2.55 3.78
CA GLY A 454 23.71 2.68 2.34
C GLY A 454 23.84 4.12 1.89
N VAL A 455 24.47 4.32 0.75
CA VAL A 455 24.47 5.59 0.02
C VAL A 455 23.95 5.33 -1.39
N TYR A 456 23.19 6.27 -1.96
CA TYR A 456 22.59 6.09 -3.27
C TYR A 456 22.43 7.37 -4.04
N GLY A 457 22.32 7.19 -5.36
CA GLY A 457 21.88 8.22 -6.30
C GLY A 457 20.92 7.63 -7.32
N GLN A 458 19.86 8.37 -7.65
CA GLN A 458 18.87 8.01 -8.65
C GLN A 458 18.56 9.22 -9.55
N ALA A 459 18.82 9.08 -10.83
CA ALA A 459 18.47 10.05 -11.86
C ALA A 459 17.14 9.69 -12.52
N ARG A 460 16.29 10.68 -12.77
CA ARG A 460 15.04 10.57 -13.54
C ARG A 460 15.00 11.74 -14.52
N LEU A 461 15.32 11.45 -15.78
CA LEU A 461 15.61 12.46 -16.80
C LEU A 461 14.69 12.30 -18.00
N SER A 462 14.35 13.42 -18.60
CA SER A 462 13.67 13.50 -19.89
C SER A 462 14.56 14.31 -20.86
N PRO A 463 15.63 13.68 -21.40
CA PRO A 463 16.61 14.41 -22.23
C PRO A 463 16.00 14.94 -23.52
N VAL A 464 14.95 14.33 -24.01
CA VAL A 464 14.11 14.79 -25.13
C VAL A 464 12.65 14.44 -24.81
N GLU A 465 11.69 15.14 -25.42
CA GLU A 465 10.25 15.02 -25.12
C GLU A 465 9.69 13.59 -25.14
N ARG A 466 10.27 12.71 -25.99
CA ARG A 466 9.77 11.34 -26.19
C ARG A 466 10.50 10.28 -25.38
N VAL A 467 11.52 10.65 -24.60
CA VAL A 467 12.38 9.69 -23.90
C VAL A 467 12.45 10.06 -22.42
N ARG A 468 12.06 9.13 -21.59
CA ARG A 468 12.20 9.20 -20.13
C ARG A 468 13.14 8.10 -19.67
N LEU A 469 14.18 8.47 -18.93
CA LEU A 469 15.19 7.57 -18.42
C LEU A 469 15.22 7.64 -16.89
N SER A 470 15.31 6.48 -16.26
CA SER A 470 15.55 6.38 -14.82
C SER A 470 16.67 5.39 -14.57
N PHE A 471 17.75 5.84 -13.91
CA PHE A 471 18.87 4.98 -13.58
C PHE A 471 19.49 5.39 -12.26
N GLY A 472 20.03 4.43 -11.54
CA GLY A 472 20.60 4.70 -10.23
C GLY A 472 21.51 3.58 -9.74
N MET A 473 22.22 3.90 -8.69
CA MET A 473 23.13 3.01 -8.00
C MET A 473 23.03 3.22 -6.49
N ARG A 474 23.23 2.14 -5.73
CA ARG A 474 23.45 2.20 -4.28
C ARG A 474 24.60 1.29 -3.87
N ALA A 475 25.33 1.69 -2.86
CA ALA A 475 26.35 0.89 -2.20
C ALA A 475 26.01 0.73 -0.73
N ASP A 476 26.06 -0.50 -0.25
CA ASP A 476 25.65 -0.89 1.08
C ASP A 476 26.76 -1.60 1.83
N ARG A 477 26.83 -1.38 3.14
CA ARG A 477 27.66 -2.14 4.06
C ARG A 477 26.81 -2.64 5.21
N GLN A 478 26.84 -3.97 5.43
CA GLN A 478 26.05 -4.63 6.43
C GLN A 478 26.94 -5.37 7.44
N TRP A 479 26.52 -5.31 8.71
CA TRP A 479 27.05 -6.11 9.83
C TRP A 479 25.90 -7.01 10.29
N PHE A 480 26.14 -8.31 10.26
CA PHE A 480 25.19 -9.33 10.67
C PHE A 480 25.71 -10.08 11.90
N GLU A 481 24.87 -10.23 12.93
CA GLU A 481 25.15 -10.96 14.16
C GLU A 481 24.18 -12.16 14.25
N GLY A 482 24.73 -13.38 14.27
CA GLY A 482 23.95 -14.62 14.37
C GLY A 482 23.56 -14.97 15.80
N THR A 483 22.71 -16.00 15.97
CA THR A 483 22.18 -16.47 17.28
C THR A 483 23.25 -16.92 18.26
N THR A 484 24.44 -17.23 17.79
CA THR A 484 25.62 -17.66 18.60
C THR A 484 26.58 -16.51 18.90
N GLY A 485 26.21 -15.25 18.58
CA GLY A 485 27.04 -14.06 18.79
C GLY A 485 28.22 -13.93 17.81
N GLN A 486 28.21 -14.68 16.71
CA GLN A 486 29.19 -14.54 15.64
C GLN A 486 28.81 -13.39 14.72
N ASP A 487 29.82 -12.64 14.27
CA ASP A 487 29.67 -11.47 13.44
C ASP A 487 30.23 -11.66 12.03
N TRP A 488 29.51 -11.15 11.04
CA TRP A 488 29.96 -11.08 9.64
C TRP A 488 29.73 -9.68 9.09
N THR A 489 30.66 -9.25 8.24
CA THR A 489 30.56 -7.97 7.52
C THR A 489 30.49 -8.26 6.04
N ASN A 490 29.48 -7.70 5.39
CA ASN A 490 29.25 -7.83 3.95
C ASN A 490 29.11 -6.45 3.32
N SER A 491 29.43 -6.34 2.04
CA SER A 491 29.21 -5.13 1.27
C SER A 491 28.73 -5.50 -0.13
N GLY A 492 27.91 -4.66 -0.72
CA GLY A 492 27.41 -4.89 -2.05
C GLY A 492 27.00 -3.61 -2.77
N VAL A 493 26.79 -3.75 -4.07
CA VAL A 493 26.34 -2.67 -4.94
C VAL A 493 25.09 -3.14 -5.68
N SER A 494 24.08 -2.29 -5.70
CA SER A 494 22.89 -2.46 -6.51
C SER A 494 22.83 -1.37 -7.57
N HIS A 495 22.32 -1.71 -8.75
CA HIS A 495 22.14 -0.74 -9.82
C HIS A 495 20.87 -1.07 -10.62
N ASN A 496 20.26 -0.03 -11.17
CA ASN A 496 19.07 -0.13 -11.97
C ASN A 496 19.16 0.81 -13.18
N VAL A 497 18.49 0.43 -14.25
CA VAL A 497 18.24 1.27 -15.40
C VAL A 497 16.86 0.92 -15.95
N SER A 498 16.08 1.94 -16.26
CA SER A 498 14.82 1.80 -16.96
C SER A 498 14.61 2.96 -17.92
N GLY A 499 13.79 2.76 -18.92
CA GLY A 499 13.46 3.79 -19.89
C GLY A 499 12.08 3.61 -20.45
N GLU A 500 11.50 4.74 -20.86
CA GLU A 500 10.26 4.81 -21.59
C GLU A 500 10.49 5.64 -22.87
N VAL A 501 9.93 5.17 -23.97
CA VAL A 501 10.01 5.84 -25.27
C VAL A 501 8.61 5.93 -25.88
N ASP A 502 8.16 7.14 -26.18
CA ASP A 502 6.91 7.35 -26.91
C ASP A 502 7.15 7.09 -28.41
N ILE A 503 6.88 5.85 -28.84
CA ILE A 503 6.99 5.42 -30.23
C ILE A 503 6.05 6.25 -31.11
N LEU A 504 4.81 6.36 -30.65
CA LEU A 504 3.80 7.27 -31.19
C LEU A 504 3.36 8.16 -30.03
N PRO A 505 3.73 9.46 -30.01
CA PRO A 505 3.34 10.38 -28.96
C PRO A 505 1.84 10.30 -28.67
N GLU A 506 1.47 10.31 -27.39
CA GLU A 506 0.10 10.16 -26.88
C GLU A 506 -0.56 8.78 -27.08
N TYR A 507 -0.10 7.97 -28.06
CA TYR A 507 -0.76 6.71 -28.42
C TYR A 507 0.00 5.47 -27.98
N LEU A 508 1.33 5.42 -28.13
CA LEU A 508 2.09 4.20 -27.88
C LEU A 508 3.43 4.48 -27.21
N THR A 509 3.60 3.97 -25.99
CA THR A 509 4.82 4.04 -25.19
C THR A 509 5.42 2.65 -25.02
N ALA A 510 6.70 2.48 -25.32
CA ALA A 510 7.47 1.31 -24.94
C ALA A 510 8.20 1.58 -23.61
N LYS A 511 8.27 0.55 -22.75
CA LYS A 511 8.94 0.60 -21.45
C LYS A 511 9.86 -0.59 -21.33
N ALA A 512 11.05 -0.40 -20.72
CA ALA A 512 11.93 -1.50 -20.37
C ALA A 512 12.75 -1.15 -19.14
N GLY A 513 13.18 -2.16 -18.39
CA GLY A 513 14.02 -1.95 -17.23
C GLY A 513 14.79 -3.21 -16.84
N TRP A 514 15.93 -2.98 -16.21
CA TRP A 514 16.79 -4.00 -15.67
C TRP A 514 17.41 -3.54 -14.35
N SER A 515 17.55 -4.46 -13.40
CA SER A 515 18.27 -4.21 -12.16
C SER A 515 19.06 -5.43 -11.70
N ARG A 516 20.13 -5.14 -10.97
CA ARG A 516 20.82 -6.10 -10.11
C ARG A 516 20.82 -5.54 -8.70
N SER A 517 20.23 -6.25 -7.77
CA SER A 517 20.05 -5.82 -6.38
C SER A 517 20.83 -6.73 -5.44
N TRP A 518 21.45 -6.12 -4.42
CA TRP A 518 22.08 -6.79 -3.30
C TRP A 518 21.26 -6.52 -2.04
N GLY A 519 20.86 -7.56 -1.30
CA GLY A 519 20.01 -7.45 -0.12
C GLY A 519 20.71 -7.71 1.20
N GLY A 520 21.99 -8.05 1.17
CA GLY A 520 22.72 -8.48 2.37
C GLY A 520 22.25 -9.84 2.87
N VAL A 521 22.71 -10.19 4.06
CA VAL A 521 22.25 -11.37 4.78
C VAL A 521 20.89 -11.06 5.40
N GLN A 522 19.88 -11.81 5.04
CA GLN A 522 18.54 -11.69 5.62
C GLN A 522 18.51 -12.28 7.04
N LEU A 523 17.74 -11.68 7.96
CA LEU A 523 17.43 -12.28 9.24
C LEU A 523 16.61 -13.56 9.03
N ALA A 524 16.72 -14.52 9.94
CA ALA A 524 15.78 -15.61 10.05
C ALA A 524 14.45 -15.12 10.64
N GLU A 525 13.37 -15.84 10.37
CA GLU A 525 12.12 -15.67 11.08
C GLU A 525 12.27 -16.06 12.55
N ASN A 526 11.67 -15.28 13.44
CA ASN A 526 11.91 -15.41 14.89
C ASN A 526 11.57 -16.79 15.46
N PHE A 527 10.42 -17.41 15.12
CA PHE A 527 10.00 -18.70 15.67
C PHE A 527 10.71 -19.92 15.09
N VAL A 528 11.53 -19.76 14.04
CA VAL A 528 12.36 -20.85 13.49
C VAL A 528 13.82 -20.75 13.90
N MET A 529 14.21 -19.71 14.64
CA MET A 529 15.57 -19.55 15.12
C MET A 529 15.94 -20.63 16.14
N ASN A 530 17.14 -21.19 15.97
CA ASN A 530 17.70 -22.16 16.88
C ASN A 530 19.00 -21.60 17.50
N PRO A 531 19.07 -21.43 18.82
CA PRO A 531 20.28 -20.89 19.48
C PRO A 531 21.51 -21.78 19.33
N ALA A 532 21.35 -23.04 18.88
CA ALA A 532 22.45 -23.96 18.60
C ALA A 532 22.88 -24.00 17.12
N TRP A 533 22.40 -23.09 16.27
CA TRP A 533 22.77 -23.07 14.86
C TRP A 533 24.27 -22.87 14.66
N ARG A 534 24.79 -23.59 13.65
CA ARG A 534 26.16 -23.44 13.16
C ARG A 534 26.08 -22.70 11.81
N TYR A 535 26.76 -21.56 11.76
CA TYR A 535 26.77 -20.72 10.53
C TYR A 535 27.88 -21.09 9.55
N GLY A 536 28.77 -22.05 9.89
CA GLY A 536 29.87 -22.48 9.01
C GLY A 536 30.78 -21.33 8.60
N ALA A 537 31.00 -21.15 7.29
CA ALA A 537 31.78 -20.04 6.74
C ALA A 537 31.05 -18.69 6.78
N GLY A 538 29.83 -18.66 7.28
CA GLY A 538 28.96 -17.49 7.34
C GLY A 538 27.78 -17.58 6.38
N PRO A 539 26.70 -16.83 6.68
CA PRO A 539 25.53 -16.76 5.82
C PRO A 539 25.84 -15.94 4.57
N GLN A 540 25.28 -16.37 3.42
CA GLN A 540 25.47 -15.70 2.15
C GLN A 540 24.52 -14.48 2.02
N PRO A 541 24.98 -13.36 1.46
CA PRO A 541 24.12 -12.26 1.06
C PRO A 541 23.21 -12.67 -0.11
N VAL A 542 21.93 -12.34 -0.01
CA VAL A 542 20.98 -12.54 -1.11
C VAL A 542 21.21 -11.52 -2.23
N THR A 543 21.10 -11.96 -3.48
CA THR A 543 21.14 -11.09 -4.65
C THR A 543 19.96 -11.34 -5.58
N ALA A 544 19.62 -10.36 -6.42
CA ALA A 544 18.54 -10.50 -7.39
C ALA A 544 18.90 -9.87 -8.73
N ARG A 545 18.32 -10.39 -9.80
CA ARG A 545 18.35 -9.85 -11.16
C ARG A 545 16.93 -9.73 -11.67
N ASN A 546 16.55 -8.54 -12.09
CA ASN A 546 15.22 -8.26 -12.61
C ASN A 546 15.30 -7.73 -14.05
N LEU A 547 14.40 -8.18 -14.89
CA LEU A 547 14.21 -7.70 -16.25
C LEU A 547 12.70 -7.52 -16.49
N THR A 548 12.32 -6.40 -17.11
CA THR A 548 10.95 -6.18 -17.56
C THR A 548 10.94 -5.40 -18.87
N ALA A 549 9.97 -5.69 -19.73
CA ALA A 549 9.72 -4.93 -20.95
C ALA A 549 8.22 -4.94 -21.25
N GLY A 550 7.70 -3.85 -21.79
CA GLY A 550 6.28 -3.73 -22.07
C GLY A 550 5.94 -2.59 -23.01
N LEU A 551 4.68 -2.58 -23.42
CA LEU A 551 4.04 -1.56 -24.26
C LEU A 551 2.78 -1.06 -23.57
N VAL A 552 2.51 0.23 -23.71
CA VAL A 552 1.25 0.84 -23.27
C VAL A 552 0.68 1.66 -24.43
N GLY A 553 -0.49 1.29 -24.88
CA GLY A 553 -1.26 2.01 -25.88
C GLY A 553 -2.41 2.79 -25.26
N ARG A 554 -2.71 3.99 -25.79
CA ARG A 554 -3.84 4.83 -25.38
C ARG A 554 -4.53 5.43 -26.58
N TYR A 555 -5.85 5.41 -26.62
CA TYR A 555 -6.62 6.02 -27.70
C TYR A 555 -8.06 6.30 -27.27
N GLN A 556 -8.48 7.56 -27.23
CA GLN A 556 -9.88 7.98 -26.98
C GLN A 556 -10.54 7.23 -25.80
N GLY A 557 -9.91 7.22 -24.62
CA GLY A 557 -10.39 6.53 -23.41
C GLY A 557 -10.03 5.04 -23.35
N PHE A 558 -9.60 4.41 -24.44
CA PHE A 558 -9.05 3.06 -24.46
C PHE A 558 -7.60 3.04 -23.96
N THR A 559 -7.28 2.05 -23.17
CA THR A 559 -5.91 1.71 -22.74
C THR A 559 -5.66 0.24 -23.04
N ALA A 560 -4.50 -0.09 -23.55
CA ALA A 560 -4.03 -1.46 -23.70
C ALA A 560 -2.59 -1.53 -23.21
N GLU A 561 -2.27 -2.51 -22.37
CA GLU A 561 -0.92 -2.71 -21.85
C GLU A 561 -0.51 -4.18 -21.92
N GLY A 562 0.76 -4.40 -22.14
CA GLY A 562 1.33 -5.74 -22.09
C GLY A 562 2.77 -5.65 -21.58
N ARG A 563 3.14 -6.54 -20.69
CA ARG A 563 4.52 -6.64 -20.20
C ARG A 563 4.95 -8.08 -20.05
N VAL A 564 6.24 -8.30 -20.20
CA VAL A 564 6.94 -9.54 -19.86
C VAL A 564 7.97 -9.23 -18.79
N PHE A 565 8.23 -10.18 -17.91
CA PHE A 565 9.22 -9.98 -16.85
C PHE A 565 9.92 -11.29 -16.47
N ARG A 566 11.08 -11.12 -15.84
CA ARG A 566 11.82 -12.18 -15.16
C ARG A 566 12.54 -11.62 -13.95
N THR A 567 12.41 -12.31 -12.81
CA THR A 567 13.11 -12.07 -11.55
C THR A 567 13.81 -13.36 -11.14
N ASP A 568 15.12 -13.31 -10.96
CA ASP A 568 15.94 -14.39 -10.38
C ASP A 568 16.49 -13.88 -9.04
N LEU A 569 16.26 -14.63 -7.96
CA LEU A 569 16.87 -14.40 -6.65
C LEU A 569 17.81 -15.57 -6.36
N ASP A 570 19.04 -15.25 -6.01
CA ASP A 570 20.05 -16.22 -5.64
C ASP A 570 20.31 -16.11 -4.13
N ASP A 571 20.48 -17.26 -3.44
CA ASP A 571 20.83 -17.37 -2.01
C ASP A 571 19.78 -16.78 -1.05
N VAL A 572 18.48 -16.88 -1.36
CA VAL A 572 17.40 -16.45 -0.45
C VAL A 572 17.43 -17.30 0.81
N ARG A 573 17.58 -16.67 1.96
CA ARG A 573 17.69 -17.37 3.22
C ARG A 573 16.37 -18.03 3.63
N ALA A 574 16.41 -19.33 3.87
CA ALA A 574 15.27 -20.17 4.21
C ALA A 574 15.60 -21.21 5.32
N PRO A 575 16.16 -20.79 6.46
CA PRO A 575 16.55 -21.72 7.52
C PRO A 575 15.36 -22.43 8.12
N ARG A 576 15.60 -23.68 8.60
CA ARG A 576 14.62 -24.47 9.34
C ARG A 576 15.15 -24.74 10.73
N PHE A 577 14.28 -24.73 11.74
CA PHE A 577 14.65 -24.98 13.12
C PHE A 577 15.48 -26.26 13.30
N ALA A 578 15.07 -27.35 12.67
CA ALA A 578 15.74 -28.65 12.78
C ALA A 578 16.95 -28.81 11.83
N ALA A 579 17.28 -27.84 10.99
CA ALA A 579 18.31 -27.97 9.98
C ALA A 579 19.75 -27.97 10.53
N GLY A 580 19.95 -27.60 11.79
CA GLY A 580 21.28 -27.47 12.40
C GLY A 580 22.18 -26.39 11.77
N SER A 581 21.66 -25.62 10.84
CA SER A 581 22.37 -24.58 10.10
C SER A 581 21.56 -23.29 10.00
N GLY A 582 22.19 -22.19 10.35
CA GLY A 582 21.66 -20.84 10.13
C GLY A 582 21.87 -20.29 8.71
N THR A 583 22.43 -21.09 7.79
CA THR A 583 22.84 -20.65 6.44
C THR A 583 22.06 -21.33 5.30
N LEU A 584 21.02 -22.09 5.59
CA LEU A 584 20.20 -22.72 4.57
C LEU A 584 19.60 -21.66 3.63
N VAL A 585 19.81 -21.82 2.33
CA VAL A 585 19.38 -20.89 1.28
C VAL A 585 18.64 -21.63 0.16
N ARG A 586 17.90 -20.87 -0.67
CA ARG A 586 17.17 -21.32 -1.83
C ARG A 586 17.29 -20.31 -2.96
N ASP A 587 17.25 -20.78 -4.19
CA ASP A 587 17.13 -19.94 -5.38
C ASP A 587 15.67 -19.84 -5.82
N VAL A 588 15.21 -18.62 -6.12
CA VAL A 588 13.83 -18.38 -6.59
C VAL A 588 13.88 -17.77 -7.98
N ARG A 589 13.07 -18.31 -8.88
CA ARG A 589 12.83 -17.68 -10.18
C ARG A 589 11.35 -17.46 -10.40
N SER A 590 10.99 -16.24 -10.76
CA SER A 590 9.68 -15.86 -11.25
C SER A 590 9.78 -15.28 -12.65
N LYS A 591 8.92 -15.73 -13.57
CA LYS A 591 8.83 -15.20 -14.94
C LYS A 591 7.39 -15.28 -15.43
N GLY A 592 7.02 -14.36 -16.26
CA GLY A 592 5.68 -14.34 -16.80
C GLY A 592 5.40 -13.14 -17.68
N TYR A 593 4.12 -12.99 -18.00
CA TYR A 593 3.60 -11.84 -18.71
C TYR A 593 2.25 -11.43 -18.16
N GLU A 594 1.95 -10.14 -18.33
CA GLU A 594 0.68 -9.54 -17.97
C GLU A 594 0.15 -8.74 -19.15
N LEU A 595 -1.17 -8.80 -19.32
CA LEU A 595 -1.91 -8.06 -20.32
C LEU A 595 -3.03 -7.28 -19.62
N GLY A 596 -3.30 -6.07 -20.07
CA GLY A 596 -4.39 -5.25 -19.57
C GLY A 596 -5.07 -4.51 -20.71
N VAL A 597 -6.39 -4.39 -20.63
CA VAL A 597 -7.18 -3.52 -21.48
C VAL A 597 -8.20 -2.77 -20.64
N GLY A 598 -8.49 -1.54 -20.99
CA GLY A 598 -9.46 -0.73 -20.29
C GLY A 598 -10.11 0.29 -21.21
N TYR A 599 -11.29 0.70 -20.83
CA TYR A 599 -11.99 1.83 -21.41
C TYR A 599 -12.58 2.70 -20.31
N ALA A 600 -12.30 3.99 -20.37
CA ALA A 600 -12.82 4.98 -19.42
C ALA A 600 -13.66 6.00 -20.19
N TRP A 601 -14.79 6.41 -19.58
CA TRP A 601 -15.66 7.48 -20.03
C TRP A 601 -15.96 8.41 -18.85
N ASP A 602 -16.62 9.54 -19.09
CA ASP A 602 -16.81 10.62 -18.11
C ASP A 602 -17.33 10.18 -16.72
N THR A 603 -18.15 9.14 -16.70
CA THR A 603 -18.85 8.69 -15.49
C THR A 603 -18.51 7.27 -15.07
N GLY A 604 -17.52 6.63 -15.72
CA GLY A 604 -17.18 5.26 -15.37
C GLY A 604 -16.00 4.68 -16.16
N PHE A 605 -15.76 3.41 -15.91
CA PHE A 605 -14.71 2.66 -16.60
C PHE A 605 -15.02 1.17 -16.58
N VAL A 606 -14.36 0.44 -17.47
CA VAL A 606 -14.22 -1.01 -17.44
C VAL A 606 -12.77 -1.36 -17.72
N ARG A 607 -12.25 -2.37 -17.02
CA ARG A 607 -10.88 -2.88 -17.24
C ARG A 607 -10.86 -4.40 -17.12
N ALA A 608 -10.02 -5.04 -17.92
CA ALA A 608 -9.70 -6.45 -17.80
C ALA A 608 -8.19 -6.62 -17.77
N LYS A 609 -7.70 -7.50 -16.90
CA LYS A 609 -6.28 -7.85 -16.82
C LYS A 609 -6.11 -9.36 -16.83
N TYR A 610 -5.00 -9.81 -17.33
CA TYR A 610 -4.59 -11.20 -17.37
C TYR A 610 -3.13 -11.33 -17.00
N ALA A 611 -2.78 -12.34 -16.19
CA ALA A 611 -1.40 -12.72 -15.91
C ALA A 611 -1.21 -14.24 -16.09
N ASP A 612 -0.05 -14.63 -16.58
CA ASP A 612 0.44 -16.01 -16.57
C ASP A 612 1.87 -16.03 -16.03
N ILE A 613 2.04 -16.57 -14.84
CA ILE A 613 3.28 -16.45 -14.08
C ILE A 613 3.73 -17.84 -13.59
N ASP A 614 4.94 -18.21 -13.97
CA ASP A 614 5.65 -19.41 -13.50
C ASP A 614 6.65 -19.04 -12.39
N VAL A 615 6.58 -19.78 -11.28
CA VAL A 615 7.49 -19.61 -10.15
C VAL A 615 8.15 -20.93 -9.80
N THR A 616 9.47 -20.90 -9.60
CA THR A 616 10.26 -22.07 -9.20
C THR A 616 11.15 -21.76 -8.00
N ILE A 617 11.38 -22.78 -7.16
CA ILE A 617 12.34 -22.77 -6.06
C ILE A 617 13.33 -23.91 -6.35
N ASP A 618 14.62 -23.62 -6.42
CA ASP A 618 15.72 -24.54 -6.79
C ASP A 618 15.44 -25.29 -8.11
N GLY A 619 14.75 -24.61 -9.05
CA GLY A 619 14.39 -25.15 -10.36
C GLY A 619 13.15 -26.07 -10.38
N LEU A 620 12.54 -26.37 -9.22
CA LEU A 620 11.30 -27.11 -9.10
C LEU A 620 10.10 -26.14 -9.00
N PRO A 621 8.89 -26.53 -9.40
CA PRO A 621 7.70 -25.72 -9.18
C PRO A 621 7.61 -25.27 -7.71
N ALA A 622 7.32 -23.98 -7.49
CA ALA A 622 7.16 -23.44 -6.15
C ALA A 622 6.00 -24.12 -5.41
N ASP A 623 6.17 -24.30 -4.12
CA ASP A 623 5.14 -24.72 -3.19
C ASP A 623 5.19 -23.87 -1.91
N SER A 624 4.23 -24.07 -1.02
CA SER A 624 4.12 -23.28 0.20
C SER A 624 5.04 -23.76 1.34
N ASP A 625 5.71 -24.91 1.23
CA ASP A 625 6.57 -25.49 2.28
C ASP A 625 8.07 -25.29 2.01
N THR A 626 8.48 -25.49 0.75
CA THR A 626 9.89 -25.33 0.37
C THR A 626 10.32 -23.87 0.56
N GLY A 627 11.35 -23.66 1.37
CA GLY A 627 11.85 -22.32 1.68
C GLY A 627 10.98 -21.51 2.64
N THR A 628 9.98 -22.09 3.28
CA THR A 628 9.11 -21.42 4.26
C THR A 628 8.46 -20.15 3.71
N TYR A 629 7.65 -20.30 2.65
CA TYR A 629 6.84 -19.24 2.02
C TYR A 629 7.59 -18.15 1.22
N ILE A 630 8.86 -18.31 0.89
CA ILE A 630 9.61 -17.30 0.12
C ILE A 630 9.03 -17.04 -1.27
N ALA A 631 8.24 -17.98 -1.79
CA ALA A 631 7.54 -17.86 -3.06
C ALA A 631 6.26 -18.71 -3.06
N THR A 632 5.36 -18.41 -4.00
CA THR A 632 4.08 -19.14 -4.16
C THR A 632 3.81 -19.47 -5.62
N PRO A 633 3.10 -20.60 -5.92
CA PRO A 633 2.56 -20.83 -7.25
C PRO A 633 1.61 -19.71 -7.67
N MET A 634 1.66 -19.28 -8.91
CA MET A 634 0.81 -18.22 -9.45
C MET A 634 -0.14 -18.74 -10.54
N GLY A 635 0.40 -19.14 -11.67
CA GLY A 635 -0.38 -19.63 -12.81
C GLY A 635 -1.14 -18.51 -13.52
N ARG A 636 -2.31 -18.87 -14.06
CA ARG A 636 -3.13 -17.99 -14.90
C ARG A 636 -4.28 -17.37 -14.12
N VAL A 637 -4.35 -16.05 -14.17
CA VAL A 637 -5.34 -15.24 -13.45
C VAL A 637 -5.93 -14.20 -14.37
N TYR A 638 -7.26 -14.09 -14.40
CA TYR A 638 -7.99 -13.01 -15.04
C TYR A 638 -8.67 -12.16 -14.00
N THR A 639 -8.67 -10.87 -14.19
CA THR A 639 -9.48 -9.92 -13.40
C THR A 639 -10.26 -9.02 -14.34
N LEU A 640 -11.52 -8.79 -14.00
CA LEU A 640 -12.39 -7.84 -14.70
C LEU A 640 -12.99 -6.92 -13.64
N GLY A 641 -12.95 -5.61 -13.85
CA GLY A 641 -13.52 -4.64 -12.93
C GLY A 641 -14.11 -3.46 -13.68
N GLY A 642 -15.17 -2.89 -13.12
CA GLY A 642 -15.79 -1.69 -13.68
C GLY A 642 -16.70 -1.00 -12.69
N ALA A 643 -16.90 0.29 -12.92
CA ALA A 643 -17.86 1.10 -12.15
C ALA A 643 -18.46 2.19 -13.03
N HIS A 644 -19.70 2.56 -12.72
CA HIS A 644 -20.41 3.64 -13.37
C HIS A 644 -21.17 4.47 -12.35
N THR A 645 -21.08 5.78 -12.46
CA THR A 645 -21.80 6.74 -11.64
C THR A 645 -22.92 7.37 -12.44
N ILE A 646 -24.12 7.44 -11.88
CA ILE A 646 -25.25 8.21 -12.40
C ILE A 646 -25.27 9.56 -11.66
N PRO A 647 -24.72 10.65 -12.25
CA PRO A 647 -24.51 11.92 -11.54
C PRO A 647 -25.79 12.52 -10.96
N LYS A 648 -26.91 12.42 -11.71
CA LYS A 648 -28.21 12.96 -11.29
C LYS A 648 -28.70 12.40 -9.96
N TRP A 649 -28.29 11.17 -9.64
CA TRP A 649 -28.74 10.48 -8.42
C TRP A 649 -27.62 10.29 -7.42
N GLU A 650 -26.39 10.76 -7.73
CA GLU A 650 -25.20 10.51 -6.92
C GLU A 650 -25.04 9.01 -6.58
N LEU A 651 -25.38 8.15 -7.55
CA LEU A 651 -25.43 6.70 -7.42
C LEU A 651 -24.30 6.08 -8.25
N THR A 652 -23.43 5.32 -7.58
CA THR A 652 -22.37 4.55 -8.24
C THR A 652 -22.63 3.06 -8.06
N PHE A 653 -22.50 2.28 -9.11
CA PHE A 653 -22.52 0.82 -9.04
C PHE A 653 -21.30 0.25 -9.75
N GLY A 654 -20.87 -0.91 -9.34
CA GLY A 654 -19.74 -1.59 -9.97
C GLY A 654 -19.68 -3.07 -9.65
N ALA A 655 -18.75 -3.72 -10.35
CA ALA A 655 -18.49 -5.14 -10.24
C ALA A 655 -17.01 -5.42 -10.37
N ASP A 656 -16.54 -6.44 -9.65
CA ASP A 656 -15.21 -7.02 -9.78
C ASP A 656 -15.33 -8.54 -9.91
N VAL A 657 -14.62 -9.12 -10.89
CA VAL A 657 -14.57 -10.55 -11.16
C VAL A 657 -13.12 -11.00 -11.11
N GLU A 658 -12.87 -12.10 -10.43
CA GLU A 658 -11.58 -12.77 -10.44
C GLU A 658 -11.77 -14.23 -10.88
N ILE A 659 -10.99 -14.68 -11.87
CA ILE A 659 -10.96 -16.05 -12.37
C ILE A 659 -9.53 -16.56 -12.27
N VAL A 660 -9.32 -17.57 -11.43
CA VAL A 660 -8.03 -18.23 -11.24
C VAL A 660 -8.16 -19.64 -11.83
N LEU A 661 -7.37 -19.95 -12.85
CA LEU A 661 -7.47 -21.25 -13.52
C LEU A 661 -6.73 -22.35 -12.73
N ASP A 662 -7.08 -23.60 -12.99
CA ASP A 662 -6.36 -24.76 -12.46
C ASP A 662 -4.85 -24.67 -12.72
N TYR A 663 -4.06 -25.06 -11.73
CA TYR A 663 -2.61 -25.07 -11.82
C TYR A 663 -2.07 -26.48 -11.60
N ASN A 664 -1.54 -27.06 -12.69
CA ASN A 664 -1.08 -28.46 -12.73
C ASN A 664 0.46 -28.59 -12.66
N LYS A 665 1.19 -27.47 -12.64
CA LYS A 665 2.65 -27.46 -12.54
C LYS A 665 3.06 -27.56 -11.07
N VAL A 666 2.89 -28.73 -10.47
CA VAL A 666 3.23 -29.04 -9.07
C VAL A 666 4.34 -30.06 -9.00
N GLN A 667 5.00 -30.19 -7.86
CA GLN A 667 6.05 -31.20 -7.64
C GLN A 667 5.47 -32.61 -7.60
N ALA A 668 6.31 -33.62 -7.86
CA ALA A 668 5.88 -35.02 -7.81
C ALA A 668 5.29 -35.37 -6.44
N GLY A 669 4.11 -35.99 -6.44
CA GLY A 669 3.38 -36.39 -5.23
C GLY A 669 2.50 -35.28 -4.63
N GLN A 670 2.53 -34.05 -5.12
CA GLN A 670 1.64 -32.99 -4.74
C GLN A 670 0.35 -33.00 -5.57
N ARG A 671 -0.71 -32.40 -5.05
CA ARG A 671 -1.98 -32.23 -5.76
C ARG A 671 -1.95 -30.99 -6.66
N PRO A 672 -2.58 -31.06 -7.85
CA PRO A 672 -2.91 -29.86 -8.61
C PRO A 672 -3.73 -28.87 -7.76
N LEU A 673 -3.46 -27.59 -7.95
CA LEU A 673 -4.22 -26.52 -7.28
C LEU A 673 -5.44 -26.20 -8.11
N LYS A 674 -6.62 -26.27 -7.49
CA LYS A 674 -7.89 -25.96 -8.16
C LYS A 674 -8.00 -24.46 -8.43
N GLY A 675 -8.63 -24.14 -9.54
CA GLY A 675 -9.08 -22.79 -9.87
C GLY A 675 -10.33 -22.41 -9.09
N TYR A 676 -10.71 -21.14 -9.19
CA TYR A 676 -11.94 -20.60 -8.63
C TYR A 676 -12.37 -19.34 -9.38
N GLU A 677 -13.64 -18.99 -9.20
CA GLU A 677 -14.24 -17.78 -9.80
C GLU A 677 -15.00 -17.01 -8.74
N THR A 678 -14.74 -15.72 -8.59
CA THR A 678 -15.47 -14.86 -7.67
C THR A 678 -16.03 -13.64 -8.36
N VAL A 679 -17.25 -13.26 -7.99
CA VAL A 679 -17.91 -12.05 -8.44
C VAL A 679 -18.32 -11.22 -7.24
N ASN A 680 -17.90 -9.96 -7.22
CA ASN A 680 -18.30 -8.99 -6.22
C ASN A 680 -19.05 -7.86 -6.91
N LEU A 681 -20.12 -7.38 -6.27
CA LEU A 681 -20.95 -6.27 -6.73
C LEU A 681 -21.04 -5.22 -5.64
N PHE A 682 -21.17 -3.95 -6.03
CA PHE A 682 -21.47 -2.90 -5.07
C PHE A 682 -22.41 -1.84 -5.66
N VAL A 683 -23.13 -1.19 -4.76
CA VAL A 683 -23.84 0.06 -5.01
C VAL A 683 -23.52 1.05 -3.91
N GLU A 684 -23.22 2.27 -4.27
CA GLU A 684 -22.88 3.37 -3.39
C GLU A 684 -23.76 4.58 -3.72
N HIS A 685 -24.32 5.21 -2.71
CA HIS A 685 -25.17 6.38 -2.84
C HIS A 685 -24.70 7.50 -1.92
N LYS A 686 -24.30 8.62 -2.49
CA LYS A 686 -24.08 9.88 -1.78
C LYS A 686 -25.41 10.60 -1.70
N ILE A 687 -25.94 10.79 -0.49
CA ILE A 687 -27.28 11.35 -0.31
C ILE A 687 -27.26 12.85 -0.62
N PRO A 688 -27.95 13.34 -1.67
CA PRO A 688 -27.84 14.74 -2.10
C PRO A 688 -28.22 15.78 -1.02
N GLN A 689 -29.17 15.42 -0.14
CA GLN A 689 -29.63 16.28 0.97
C GLN A 689 -28.61 16.34 2.12
N TYR A 690 -27.75 15.32 2.21
CA TYR A 690 -26.71 15.17 3.22
C TYR A 690 -25.42 14.77 2.51
N SER A 691 -24.84 15.72 1.77
CA SER A 691 -23.66 15.50 0.90
C SER A 691 -22.42 14.93 1.62
N ASN A 692 -22.42 14.99 2.95
CA ASN A 692 -21.41 14.39 3.80
C ASN A 692 -21.69 12.93 4.16
N LEU A 693 -22.88 12.36 3.82
CA LEU A 693 -23.27 10.99 4.12
C LEU A 693 -23.23 10.11 2.88
N THR A 694 -22.48 9.02 2.96
CA THR A 694 -22.40 7.98 1.93
C THR A 694 -22.89 6.66 2.49
N LEU A 695 -23.84 6.01 1.78
CA LEU A 695 -24.32 4.67 2.07
C LEU A 695 -23.84 3.73 0.96
N ARG A 696 -23.40 2.54 1.36
CA ARG A 696 -22.89 1.52 0.42
C ARG A 696 -23.36 0.13 0.82
N ALA A 697 -23.71 -0.66 -0.18
CA ALA A 697 -23.97 -2.08 -0.05
C ALA A 697 -23.07 -2.86 -1.02
N ASP A 698 -22.34 -3.83 -0.50
CA ASP A 698 -21.54 -4.76 -1.28
C ASP A 698 -22.09 -6.18 -1.14
N VAL A 699 -21.98 -6.96 -2.21
CA VAL A 699 -22.14 -8.42 -2.18
C VAL A 699 -20.81 -9.01 -2.63
N ARG A 700 -20.13 -9.69 -1.73
CA ARG A 700 -18.85 -10.35 -1.99
C ARG A 700 -19.07 -11.84 -2.18
N ASN A 701 -18.33 -12.45 -3.11
CA ASN A 701 -18.47 -13.85 -3.46
C ASN A 701 -19.94 -14.20 -3.76
N LEU A 702 -20.51 -13.53 -4.75
CA LEU A 702 -21.94 -13.58 -5.11
C LEU A 702 -22.46 -15.02 -5.28
N PHE A 703 -21.67 -15.90 -5.87
CA PHE A 703 -22.06 -17.27 -6.19
C PHE A 703 -21.71 -18.28 -5.09
N ASP A 704 -21.22 -17.81 -3.94
CA ASP A 704 -20.90 -18.63 -2.77
C ASP A 704 -19.81 -19.69 -3.05
N GLU A 705 -18.81 -19.32 -3.86
CA GLU A 705 -17.70 -20.20 -4.21
C GLU A 705 -16.89 -20.59 -2.98
N THR A 706 -16.54 -21.88 -2.88
CA THR A 706 -15.67 -22.42 -1.82
C THR A 706 -14.24 -22.43 -2.32
N TYR A 707 -13.44 -21.47 -1.90
CA TYR A 707 -12.08 -21.33 -2.41
C TYR A 707 -11.08 -20.88 -1.34
N ALA A 708 -9.81 -21.12 -1.63
CA ALA A 708 -8.68 -20.52 -0.95
C ALA A 708 -7.86 -19.74 -1.99
N ASP A 709 -7.37 -18.53 -1.63
CA ASP A 709 -6.46 -17.81 -2.53
C ASP A 709 -5.26 -18.69 -2.91
N ARG A 710 -4.76 -18.54 -4.13
CA ARG A 710 -3.66 -19.34 -4.67
C ARG A 710 -2.42 -19.34 -3.75
N ALA A 711 -2.14 -18.25 -3.08
CA ALA A 711 -1.04 -18.09 -2.14
C ALA A 711 -1.35 -18.64 -0.73
N THR A 712 -2.51 -19.28 -0.51
CA THR A 712 -2.84 -19.90 0.78
C THR A 712 -2.09 -21.22 0.93
N TYR A 713 -1.51 -21.42 2.11
CA TYR A 713 -0.68 -22.59 2.44
C TYR A 713 -1.39 -23.92 2.27
N GLY A 714 -0.66 -24.87 1.70
CA GLY A 714 -0.88 -26.30 1.83
C GLY A 714 -1.92 -26.89 0.89
N GLN A 715 -2.42 -26.13 -0.09
CA GLN A 715 -3.40 -26.63 -1.06
C GLN A 715 -2.88 -27.83 -1.86
N GLU A 716 -1.57 -27.87 -2.10
CA GLU A 716 -0.84 -28.93 -2.79
C GLU A 716 -0.68 -30.23 -1.96
N PHE A 717 -0.89 -30.18 -0.63
CA PHE A 717 -0.67 -31.32 0.26
C PHE A 717 -1.97 -32.06 0.57
N GLY A 718 -1.96 -33.38 0.39
CA GLY A 718 -3.11 -34.25 0.67
C GLY A 718 -3.58 -34.25 2.12
N THR A 719 -2.71 -33.88 3.04
CA THR A 719 -2.96 -33.87 4.48
C THR A 719 -3.40 -32.52 5.02
N VAL A 720 -3.37 -31.47 4.19
CA VAL A 720 -3.71 -30.11 4.62
C VAL A 720 -5.08 -29.70 4.06
N THR A 721 -5.93 -29.16 4.93
CA THR A 721 -7.11 -28.39 4.53
C THR A 721 -6.70 -26.91 4.54
N PRO A 722 -6.77 -26.22 3.42
CA PRO A 722 -6.38 -24.81 3.37
C PRO A 722 -7.33 -23.94 4.21
N LEU A 723 -6.89 -22.75 4.56
CA LEU A 723 -7.73 -21.76 5.21
C LEU A 723 -8.60 -21.06 4.14
N TYR A 724 -9.85 -21.57 3.99
CA TYR A 724 -10.79 -21.06 3.00
C TYR A 724 -11.15 -19.58 3.21
N GLN A 725 -11.52 -18.93 2.12
CA GLN A 725 -12.05 -17.56 2.11
C GLN A 725 -13.53 -17.56 2.54
N PRO A 726 -14.06 -16.40 2.99
CA PRO A 726 -15.49 -16.28 3.29
C PRO A 726 -16.35 -16.63 2.09
N GLY A 727 -17.44 -17.34 2.33
CA GLY A 727 -18.56 -17.51 1.41
C GLY A 727 -19.27 -16.18 1.16
N ARG A 728 -20.42 -16.23 0.51
CA ARG A 728 -21.19 -15.03 0.17
C ARG A 728 -21.41 -14.14 1.39
N THR A 729 -21.04 -12.87 1.25
CA THR A 729 -21.09 -11.88 2.31
C THR A 729 -21.78 -10.62 1.81
N PHE A 730 -22.82 -10.18 2.48
CA PHE A 730 -23.40 -8.85 2.30
C PHE A 730 -22.70 -7.90 3.29
N LEU A 731 -22.14 -6.81 2.78
CA LEU A 731 -21.49 -5.78 3.58
C LEU A 731 -22.22 -4.45 3.41
N LEU A 732 -22.76 -3.93 4.50
CA LEU A 732 -23.41 -2.62 4.54
C LEU A 732 -22.47 -1.64 5.20
N THR A 733 -22.24 -0.50 4.56
CA THR A 733 -21.33 0.55 5.06
C THR A 733 -22.04 1.90 5.05
N ALA A 734 -21.93 2.64 6.14
CA ALA A 734 -22.31 4.05 6.23
C ALA A 734 -21.06 4.85 6.62
N SER A 735 -20.77 5.94 5.92
CA SER A 735 -19.69 6.86 6.27
C SER A 735 -20.15 8.30 6.16
N ALA A 736 -19.63 9.14 7.06
CA ALA A 736 -19.94 10.57 7.07
C ALA A 736 -18.69 11.37 7.41
N THR A 737 -18.60 12.57 6.81
CA THR A 737 -17.53 13.56 7.05
C THR A 737 -18.18 14.86 7.53
N PHE A 738 -17.64 15.49 8.58
CA PHE A 738 -18.20 16.68 9.22
C PHE A 738 -17.18 17.81 9.25
#